data_80694ac10b5569f66e78ab040ddd873c
#
_entry.id   80694ac10b5569f66e78ab040ddd873c
#
_cell.length_a   1.000
_cell.length_b   1.000
_cell.length_c   1.000
_cell.angle_alpha   90.00
_cell.angle_beta   90.00
_cell.angle_gamma   90.00
#
_symmetry.space_group_name_H-M   'P 1'
#
loop_
_entity.id
_entity.type
_entity.pdbx_description
1 polymer ?
#
loop_
_entity_poly.entity_id
_entity_poly.type
_entity_poly.pdbx_seq_one_letter_code
_entity_poly.pdbx_strand_id
1 'polypeptide(L)'
;MKTVIRLLSLTLAFIAGTNHLSGQARKQAMVSGKVISTSNEIMDFATVQVKGTSIGTRPDEKGIYHLKVDAGKHTLVFKAMGYATVERTVTLQAGERQKLNVKMHQKDMELAEVKVEASHVGRINKSAFNAVAVDLKGMAGLNKNLAEVLTTVPGVKLRETGGMGSDMQLMLDGFTGKHVKIFIDGVPQEGAGTALNLNNLPVNFAERIEVYRGVVPVGFGTDALGGVINIVTNQRKLGWFADASYSYGSFNTHKSFVNFGQSFKNGLLYEINAFQNFSDNNYYIDYYVTEFSDDGISENTDKTKIYHMKRFNDRFHNEAVSGKIGVADKKWADRLMLGFTYTHFYKEIQNGVLQKVVFGEKHRHGFSFIPSLEYRKRNLWVEGLDVMANVNYNHNITHNIDTASYKYNWLGQRKYTGVPGEQSNQNNEAKNKNWNGTLTANYRIGHAHLVTLNHVLSTFERTTRSYVAGSSRLSDFSIPKRSRKNVTGLSYRFMPTEKWNATVFGKYYNQYNEGPVSQSDDGIGNYIQMSQKTSAFGYGAAGTYFILKNLQAKLSYEKAYRLPSTDELFGDEDLEAGRANLRPEKSDNVNFNLGYTPRFGKHGLYMEGSLIYRDTKDYIRRGLDNVGGMDFGFYENHGRVKTKGYNVSLRYSYANWFSLGGTFNSMDAIDREKRLAEGTQQASLTYGQRIPNQPYRYANFDASFYWHDLFGKGNMLSLTYDSYYQHEFPLYWEDFGDPDTKARVPQQFSHNLTLNYSVAKGRYNFSLECRNLTDEKLYDNYSLQKAGRAFYGKVRVYFGK
;
A
#
# COMPACT_ATOMS: atom_id res chain seq x y z
N MET A 1 28.02 -30.37 11.15
CA MET A 1 27.53 -31.17 10.02
C MET A 1 27.21 -32.62 10.37
N LYS A 2 27.98 -33.33 11.16
CA LYS A 2 27.71 -34.76 11.54
C LYS A 2 26.50 -34.94 12.50
N THR A 3 26.13 -33.96 13.30
CA THR A 3 25.05 -34.05 14.28
C THR A 3 23.67 -33.77 13.65
N VAL A 4 23.60 -33.00 12.59
CA VAL A 4 22.34 -32.69 11.86
C VAL A 4 21.88 -33.85 10.99
N ILE A 5 22.84 -34.62 10.45
CA ILE A 5 22.55 -35.83 9.62
C ILE A 5 22.01 -36.98 10.49
N ARG A 6 22.38 -37.07 11.75
CA ARG A 6 21.86 -38.10 12.69
C ARG A 6 20.44 -37.83 13.20
N LEU A 7 20.01 -36.55 13.22
CA LEU A 7 18.61 -36.22 13.56
C LEU A 7 17.65 -36.43 12.37
N LEU A 8 18.10 -36.25 11.14
CA LEU A 8 17.30 -36.52 9.95
C LEU A 8 17.10 -38.06 9.71
N SER A 9 18.08 -38.90 10.10
CA SER A 9 17.96 -40.33 9.94
C SER A 9 17.08 -41.00 11.00
N LEU A 10 16.87 -40.41 12.18
CA LEU A 10 15.91 -40.90 13.17
C LEU A 10 14.45 -40.55 12.86
N THR A 11 14.21 -39.51 12.13
CA THR A 11 12.84 -39.12 11.71
C THR A 11 12.33 -39.94 10.52
N LEU A 12 13.21 -40.47 9.68
CA LEU A 12 12.82 -41.36 8.58
C LEU A 12 12.55 -42.82 9.01
N ALA A 13 13.10 -43.27 10.17
CA ALA A 13 12.91 -44.62 10.66
C ALA A 13 11.57 -44.84 11.42
N PHE A 14 10.84 -43.74 11.76
CA PHE A 14 9.55 -43.84 12.46
C PHE A 14 8.32 -43.87 11.50
N ILE A 15 8.52 -43.77 10.19
CA ILE A 15 7.45 -43.83 9.18
C ILE A 15 7.33 -45.22 8.50
N ALA A 16 8.21 -46.15 8.77
CA ALA A 16 8.23 -47.47 8.10
C ALA A 16 7.65 -48.62 8.91
N GLY A 17 6.80 -48.36 9.85
CA GLY A 17 6.24 -49.46 10.67
C GLY A 17 4.82 -49.21 11.12
N THR A 18 3.81 -49.38 10.26
CA THR A 18 2.46 -49.76 10.66
C THR A 18 1.65 -50.39 9.51
N ASN A 19 1.45 -51.70 9.62
CA ASN A 19 0.20 -52.43 9.35
C ASN A 19 -0.46 -52.33 7.97
N HIS A 20 -0.31 -53.42 7.23
CA HIS A 20 -1.30 -53.95 6.31
C HIS A 20 -2.65 -54.14 7.00
N LEU A 21 -3.51 -53.18 6.91
CA LEU A 21 -4.96 -53.38 7.06
C LEU A 21 -5.50 -53.53 5.62
N SER A 22 -5.95 -54.72 5.32
CA SER A 22 -6.71 -55.03 4.06
C SER A 22 -8.00 -54.22 4.07
N GLY A 23 -7.93 -52.97 3.55
CA GLY A 23 -9.10 -52.15 3.26
C GLY A 23 -9.72 -52.63 1.95
N GLN A 24 -10.96 -53.10 1.99
CA GLN A 24 -11.81 -53.29 0.80
C GLN A 24 -11.64 -52.07 -0.08
N ALA A 25 -11.24 -52.30 -1.33
CA ALA A 25 -11.13 -51.22 -2.37
C ALA A 25 -12.50 -50.53 -2.47
N ARG A 26 -12.65 -49.36 -1.85
CA ARG A 26 -13.81 -48.51 -2.01
C ARG A 26 -13.89 -48.13 -3.47
N LYS A 27 -14.99 -48.54 -4.12
CA LYS A 27 -15.24 -48.25 -5.54
C LYS A 27 -15.53 -46.72 -5.65
N GLN A 28 -14.46 -45.92 -5.84
CA GLN A 28 -14.55 -44.46 -5.97
C GLN A 28 -15.01 -44.04 -7.35
N ALA A 29 -15.81 -43.01 -7.42
CA ALA A 29 -16.21 -42.27 -8.62
C ALA A 29 -15.68 -40.83 -8.56
N MET A 30 -15.68 -40.10 -9.67
CA MET A 30 -15.20 -38.75 -9.78
C MET A 30 -16.27 -37.84 -10.38
N VAL A 31 -16.59 -36.75 -9.69
CA VAL A 31 -17.37 -35.63 -10.27
C VAL A 31 -16.43 -34.48 -10.57
N SER A 32 -16.48 -33.97 -11.78
CA SER A 32 -15.71 -32.81 -12.22
C SER A 32 -16.62 -31.83 -12.96
N GLY A 33 -16.26 -30.56 -12.97
CA GLY A 33 -17.05 -29.59 -13.72
C GLY A 33 -16.58 -28.19 -13.47
N LYS A 34 -17.27 -27.22 -14.05
CA LYS A 34 -16.94 -25.81 -13.95
C LYS A 34 -17.98 -25.09 -13.10
N VAL A 35 -17.50 -24.26 -12.16
CA VAL A 35 -18.33 -23.35 -11.36
C VAL A 35 -18.11 -21.93 -11.85
N ILE A 36 -19.17 -21.30 -12.34
CA ILE A 36 -19.15 -19.91 -12.82
C ILE A 36 -20.34 -19.15 -12.25
N SER A 37 -20.28 -17.81 -12.24
CA SER A 37 -21.42 -16.97 -11.95
C SER A 37 -22.35 -16.87 -13.15
N THR A 38 -23.54 -16.31 -12.97
CA THR A 38 -24.46 -15.95 -14.07
C THR A 38 -23.91 -14.84 -14.95
N SER A 39 -22.98 -14.03 -14.44
CA SER A 39 -22.20 -13.03 -15.19
C SER A 39 -20.94 -13.62 -15.86
N ASN A 40 -20.81 -14.97 -15.90
CA ASN A 40 -19.67 -15.71 -16.45
C ASN A 40 -18.34 -15.48 -15.72
N GLU A 41 -18.36 -14.98 -14.50
CA GLU A 41 -17.14 -14.87 -13.65
C GLU A 41 -16.73 -16.25 -13.17
N ILE A 42 -15.43 -16.52 -13.14
CA ILE A 42 -14.87 -17.76 -12.63
C ILE A 42 -14.96 -17.79 -11.12
N MET A 43 -15.51 -18.88 -10.56
CA MET A 43 -15.77 -19.03 -9.13
C MET A 43 -14.71 -19.92 -8.47
N ASP A 44 -13.43 -19.54 -8.55
CA ASP A 44 -12.30 -20.26 -7.93
C ASP A 44 -12.34 -20.27 -6.40
N PHE A 45 -13.11 -19.37 -5.82
CA PHE A 45 -13.35 -19.24 -4.38
C PHE A 45 -14.60 -20.04 -3.88
N ALA A 46 -15.33 -20.68 -4.79
CA ALA A 46 -16.42 -21.54 -4.40
C ALA A 46 -15.93 -22.78 -3.65
N THR A 47 -16.78 -23.36 -2.82
CA THR A 47 -16.55 -24.68 -2.22
C THR A 47 -17.56 -25.65 -2.78
N VAL A 48 -17.09 -26.86 -3.11
CA VAL A 48 -17.92 -27.99 -3.54
C VAL A 48 -17.80 -29.07 -2.49
N GLN A 49 -18.88 -29.38 -1.79
CA GLN A 49 -18.90 -30.32 -0.66
C GLN A 49 -20.02 -31.32 -0.81
N VAL A 50 -19.79 -32.55 -0.41
CA VAL A 50 -20.85 -33.56 -0.26
C VAL A 50 -21.66 -33.22 0.99
N LYS A 51 -22.98 -33.06 0.86
CA LYS A 51 -23.90 -32.66 1.94
C LYS A 51 -23.79 -33.62 3.14
N GLY A 52 -23.57 -33.07 4.30
CA GLY A 52 -23.49 -33.84 5.55
C GLY A 52 -22.14 -34.55 5.80
N THR A 53 -21.13 -34.34 4.97
CA THR A 53 -19.80 -34.94 5.11
C THR A 53 -18.69 -33.88 5.13
N SER A 54 -17.47 -34.32 5.47
CA SER A 54 -16.24 -33.50 5.35
C SER A 54 -15.61 -33.56 3.95
N ILE A 55 -16.17 -34.36 3.03
CA ILE A 55 -15.62 -34.56 1.69
C ILE A 55 -15.97 -33.35 0.83
N GLY A 56 -14.94 -32.65 0.37
CA GLY A 56 -15.13 -31.46 -0.44
C GLY A 56 -13.87 -31.05 -1.21
N THR A 57 -14.02 -30.15 -2.16
CA THR A 57 -12.96 -29.58 -2.97
C THR A 57 -13.24 -28.11 -3.28
N ARG A 58 -12.27 -27.44 -3.86
CA ARG A 58 -12.45 -26.08 -4.43
C ARG A 58 -12.14 -26.09 -5.90
N PRO A 59 -12.83 -25.28 -6.69
CA PRO A 59 -12.47 -25.07 -8.08
C PRO A 59 -11.07 -24.46 -8.18
N ASP A 60 -10.39 -24.75 -9.27
CA ASP A 60 -9.14 -24.10 -9.65
C ASP A 60 -9.40 -22.68 -10.21
N GLU A 61 -8.34 -21.98 -10.67
CA GLU A 61 -8.44 -20.64 -11.29
C GLU A 61 -9.28 -20.61 -12.57
N LYS A 62 -9.58 -21.76 -13.13
CA LYS A 62 -10.50 -21.94 -14.27
C LYS A 62 -11.95 -22.13 -13.81
N GLY A 63 -12.16 -22.20 -12.50
CA GLY A 63 -13.42 -22.60 -11.90
C GLY A 63 -13.69 -24.09 -12.03
N ILE A 64 -12.68 -24.93 -12.39
CA ILE A 64 -12.86 -26.36 -12.56
C ILE A 64 -12.60 -27.07 -11.22
N TYR A 65 -13.52 -27.92 -10.82
CA TYR A 65 -13.38 -28.75 -9.64
C TYR A 65 -13.30 -30.24 -9.99
N HIS A 66 -12.60 -30.98 -9.16
CA HIS A 66 -12.52 -32.43 -9.19
C HIS A 66 -12.81 -32.93 -7.78
N LEU A 67 -13.84 -33.75 -7.63
CA LEU A 67 -14.27 -34.30 -6.37
C LEU A 67 -14.37 -35.83 -6.46
N LYS A 68 -13.55 -36.54 -5.69
CA LYS A 68 -13.62 -37.99 -5.55
C LYS A 68 -14.62 -38.34 -4.43
N VAL A 69 -15.58 -39.20 -4.73
CA VAL A 69 -16.61 -39.65 -3.81
C VAL A 69 -16.84 -41.17 -3.99
N ASP A 70 -17.36 -41.81 -3.01
CA ASP A 70 -17.74 -43.25 -3.13
C ASP A 70 -18.91 -43.38 -4.11
N ALA A 71 -19.07 -44.56 -4.73
CA ALA A 71 -20.23 -44.85 -5.56
C ALA A 71 -21.53 -44.77 -4.74
N GLY A 72 -22.57 -44.18 -5.29
CA GLY A 72 -23.87 -44.00 -4.65
C GLY A 72 -24.55 -42.66 -5.01
N LYS A 73 -25.61 -42.37 -4.30
CA LYS A 73 -26.36 -41.11 -4.46
C LYS A 73 -25.81 -40.04 -3.50
N HIS A 74 -25.31 -38.96 -4.04
CA HIS A 74 -24.74 -37.83 -3.30
C HIS A 74 -25.40 -36.52 -3.67
N THR A 75 -25.60 -35.65 -2.69
CA THR A 75 -25.98 -34.25 -2.95
C THR A 75 -24.75 -33.37 -2.77
N LEU A 76 -24.32 -32.76 -3.87
CA LEU A 76 -23.21 -31.79 -3.88
C LEU A 76 -23.74 -30.41 -3.56
N VAL A 77 -23.13 -29.72 -2.64
CA VAL A 77 -23.46 -28.36 -2.21
C VAL A 77 -22.36 -27.42 -2.71
N PHE A 78 -22.74 -26.53 -3.59
CA PHE A 78 -21.88 -25.47 -4.12
C PHE A 78 -22.15 -24.20 -3.32
N LYS A 79 -21.15 -23.74 -2.58
CA LYS A 79 -21.23 -22.52 -1.80
C LYS A 79 -20.18 -21.57 -2.29
N ALA A 80 -20.58 -20.39 -2.63
CA ALA A 80 -19.70 -19.27 -2.84
C ALA A 80 -20.36 -18.08 -2.18
N MET A 81 -19.55 -17.30 -1.57
CA MET A 81 -20.06 -16.23 -0.77
C MET A 81 -20.46 -15.06 -1.67
N GLY A 82 -21.65 -14.46 -1.42
CA GLY A 82 -22.30 -13.52 -2.35
C GLY A 82 -23.18 -14.19 -3.39
N TYR A 83 -23.19 -15.52 -3.41
CA TYR A 83 -24.00 -16.31 -4.37
C TYR A 83 -25.00 -17.20 -3.64
N ALA A 84 -26.13 -17.47 -4.27
CA ALA A 84 -27.09 -18.44 -3.77
C ALA A 84 -26.45 -19.83 -3.73
N THR A 85 -26.61 -20.54 -2.61
CA THR A 85 -26.14 -21.92 -2.50
C THR A 85 -26.87 -22.77 -3.52
N VAL A 86 -26.14 -23.56 -4.30
CA VAL A 86 -26.70 -24.47 -5.29
C VAL A 86 -26.49 -25.89 -4.81
N GLU A 87 -27.56 -26.66 -4.72
CA GLU A 87 -27.49 -28.11 -4.45
C GLU A 87 -27.78 -28.90 -5.71
N ARG A 88 -27.00 -29.95 -5.98
CA ARG A 88 -27.17 -30.85 -7.11
C ARG A 88 -27.00 -32.28 -6.65
N THR A 89 -27.95 -33.12 -6.90
CA THR A 89 -27.90 -34.55 -6.59
C THR A 89 -27.34 -35.30 -7.80
N VAL A 90 -26.35 -36.13 -7.58
CA VAL A 90 -25.73 -37.05 -8.55
C VAL A 90 -25.81 -38.47 -8.04
N THR A 91 -26.01 -39.42 -8.94
CA THR A 91 -25.94 -40.87 -8.66
C THR A 91 -24.79 -41.43 -9.46
N LEU A 92 -23.80 -42.00 -8.80
CA LEU A 92 -22.52 -42.41 -9.40
C LEU A 92 -22.30 -43.90 -9.24
N GLN A 93 -21.87 -44.51 -10.33
CA GLN A 93 -21.41 -45.91 -10.36
C GLN A 93 -19.91 -45.99 -10.02
N ALA A 94 -19.44 -47.15 -9.62
CA ALA A 94 -18.01 -47.37 -9.33
C ALA A 94 -17.13 -47.10 -10.56
N GLY A 95 -16.14 -46.23 -10.44
CA GLY A 95 -15.24 -45.84 -11.53
C GLY A 95 -15.81 -44.78 -12.48
N GLU A 96 -17.05 -44.37 -12.32
CA GLU A 96 -17.69 -43.36 -13.17
C GLU A 96 -17.03 -41.97 -13.01
N ARG A 97 -16.94 -41.24 -14.16
CA ARG A 97 -16.51 -39.85 -14.24
C ARG A 97 -17.66 -39.00 -14.77
N GLN A 98 -18.37 -38.36 -13.88
CA GLN A 98 -19.50 -37.47 -14.23
C GLN A 98 -19.06 -36.03 -14.35
N LYS A 99 -19.49 -35.35 -15.41
CA LYS A 99 -19.25 -33.92 -15.59
C LYS A 99 -20.48 -33.12 -15.14
N LEU A 100 -20.31 -32.21 -14.16
CA LEU A 100 -21.37 -31.36 -13.63
C LEU A 100 -20.93 -29.90 -13.59
N ASN A 101 -21.39 -29.10 -14.54
CA ASN A 101 -21.14 -27.66 -14.55
C ASN A 101 -22.24 -26.94 -13.76
N VAL A 102 -21.85 -25.97 -12.96
CA VAL A 102 -22.78 -25.23 -12.11
C VAL A 102 -22.64 -23.73 -12.36
N LYS A 103 -23.79 -23.10 -12.63
CA LYS A 103 -23.90 -21.64 -12.62
C LYS A 103 -24.49 -21.21 -11.27
N MET A 104 -23.79 -20.31 -10.59
CA MET A 104 -24.24 -19.73 -9.34
C MET A 104 -24.83 -18.35 -9.60
N HIS A 105 -26.08 -18.17 -9.17
CA HIS A 105 -26.74 -16.87 -9.22
C HIS A 105 -26.15 -16.01 -8.10
N GLN A 106 -25.69 -14.81 -8.44
CA GLN A 106 -25.42 -13.82 -7.45
C GLN A 106 -26.75 -13.57 -6.71
N LYS A 107 -26.76 -13.68 -5.39
CA LYS A 107 -27.91 -13.19 -4.63
C LYS A 107 -28.12 -11.75 -5.06
N ASP A 108 -29.33 -11.38 -5.44
CA ASP A 108 -29.66 -10.02 -5.87
C ASP A 108 -28.87 -9.05 -5.02
N MET A 109 -27.97 -8.32 -5.67
CA MET A 109 -27.12 -7.37 -4.98
C MET A 109 -28.02 -6.24 -4.48
N GLU A 110 -28.53 -6.43 -3.29
CA GLU A 110 -28.60 -5.32 -2.39
C GLU A 110 -27.15 -4.85 -2.25
N LEU A 111 -26.86 -3.68 -2.78
CA LEU A 111 -25.57 -3.00 -2.68
C LEU A 111 -25.21 -2.88 -1.19
N ALA A 112 -24.63 -3.91 -0.67
CA ALA A 112 -24.29 -3.98 0.72
C ALA A 112 -22.79 -3.75 0.83
N GLU A 113 -22.43 -2.56 1.22
CA GLU A 113 -21.18 -2.25 1.92
C GLU A 113 -20.92 -3.24 3.08
N VAL A 114 -21.90 -4.04 3.45
CA VAL A 114 -21.92 -4.98 4.59
C VAL A 114 -21.69 -6.44 4.21
N LYS A 115 -21.56 -6.80 2.93
CA LYS A 115 -21.25 -8.20 2.51
C LYS A 115 -19.73 -8.48 2.40
N VAL A 116 -18.94 -7.98 3.34
CA VAL A 116 -17.50 -8.18 3.43
C VAL A 116 -17.10 -9.66 3.62
N GLU A 117 -17.99 -10.53 3.99
CA GLU A 117 -17.64 -11.93 4.25
C GLU A 117 -17.51 -12.83 3.03
N ALA A 118 -17.86 -12.37 1.84
CA ALA A 118 -18.16 -13.21 0.69
C ALA A 118 -17.08 -13.30 -0.37
N SER A 119 -16.16 -12.40 -0.36
CA SER A 119 -15.19 -12.22 -1.42
C SER A 119 -13.77 -12.59 -0.95
N HIS A 120 -12.79 -12.42 -1.79
CA HIS A 120 -11.37 -12.42 -1.41
C HIS A 120 -11.11 -11.53 -0.17
N VAL A 121 -11.85 -10.43 -0.02
CA VAL A 121 -11.87 -9.53 1.13
C VAL A 121 -12.18 -10.28 2.43
N GLY A 122 -13.23 -11.10 2.48
CA GLY A 122 -13.58 -11.87 3.67
C GLY A 122 -12.52 -12.90 4.06
N ARG A 123 -11.81 -13.49 3.09
CA ARG A 123 -10.71 -14.45 3.38
C ARG A 123 -9.50 -13.76 4.01
N ILE A 124 -9.17 -12.56 3.56
CA ILE A 124 -8.07 -11.77 4.10
C ILE A 124 -8.39 -11.35 5.52
N ASN A 125 -9.59 -10.86 5.78
CA ASN A 125 -10.03 -10.47 7.11
C ASN A 125 -10.05 -11.66 8.10
N LYS A 126 -10.20 -12.90 7.62
CA LYS A 126 -10.14 -14.15 8.42
C LYS A 126 -8.74 -14.77 8.50
N SER A 127 -7.70 -14.17 7.91
CA SER A 127 -6.33 -14.69 7.95
C SER A 127 -5.77 -14.71 9.39
N ALA A 128 -4.69 -15.46 9.62
CA ALA A 128 -3.98 -15.47 10.90
C ALA A 128 -3.37 -14.10 11.26
N PHE A 129 -3.15 -13.27 10.26
CA PHE A 129 -2.55 -11.94 10.40
C PHE A 129 -3.62 -10.88 10.63
N ASN A 130 -3.22 -9.75 11.24
CA ASN A 130 -4.07 -8.57 11.34
C ASN A 130 -4.15 -7.89 9.97
N ALA A 131 -5.14 -8.23 9.18
CA ALA A 131 -5.31 -7.75 7.82
C ALA A 131 -6.73 -7.25 7.56
N VAL A 132 -6.82 -6.16 6.81
CA VAL A 132 -8.06 -5.54 6.33
C VAL A 132 -7.99 -5.45 4.82
N ALA A 133 -9.07 -5.82 4.14
CA ALA A 133 -9.19 -5.61 2.70
C ALA A 133 -10.37 -4.67 2.41
N VAL A 134 -10.13 -3.67 1.55
CA VAL A 134 -11.10 -2.68 1.10
C VAL A 134 -11.48 -3.00 -0.34
N ASP A 135 -12.74 -3.25 -0.60
CA ASP A 135 -13.28 -3.43 -1.95
C ASP A 135 -13.48 -2.06 -2.62
N LEU A 136 -12.92 -1.87 -3.81
CA LEU A 136 -12.98 -0.61 -4.55
C LEU A 136 -14.06 -0.57 -5.62
N LYS A 137 -14.76 -1.68 -5.88
CA LYS A 137 -15.77 -1.77 -6.95
C LYS A 137 -16.87 -0.73 -6.78
N GLY A 138 -17.36 -0.55 -5.55
CA GLY A 138 -18.37 0.45 -5.23
C GLY A 138 -17.89 1.90 -5.32
N MET A 139 -16.58 2.13 -5.29
CA MET A 139 -15.97 3.46 -5.26
C MET A 139 -15.45 3.92 -6.62
N ALA A 140 -15.48 3.07 -7.65
CA ALA A 140 -14.88 3.36 -8.96
C ALA A 140 -15.48 4.60 -9.66
N GLY A 141 -16.73 4.96 -9.35
CA GLY A 141 -17.39 6.18 -9.82
C GLY A 141 -16.93 7.46 -9.10
N LEU A 142 -16.28 7.38 -7.94
CA LEU A 142 -15.88 8.52 -7.14
C LEU A 142 -14.57 9.14 -7.63
N ASN A 143 -14.35 10.42 -7.35
CA ASN A 143 -13.11 11.12 -7.71
C ASN A 143 -12.03 10.96 -6.63
N LYS A 144 -11.87 9.75 -6.07
CA LYS A 144 -10.85 9.43 -5.06
C LYS A 144 -9.62 8.78 -5.73
N ASN A 145 -8.46 8.94 -5.11
CA ASN A 145 -7.26 8.15 -5.40
C ASN A 145 -7.10 7.01 -4.37
N LEU A 146 -6.14 6.11 -4.59
CA LEU A 146 -5.94 4.96 -3.70
C LEU A 146 -5.47 5.37 -2.30
N ALA A 147 -4.68 6.44 -2.18
CA ALA A 147 -4.22 6.94 -0.90
C ALA A 147 -5.37 7.50 -0.04
N GLU A 148 -6.30 8.23 -0.65
CA GLU A 148 -7.50 8.74 0.02
C GLU A 148 -8.41 7.60 0.54
N VAL A 149 -8.54 6.51 -0.21
CA VAL A 149 -9.31 5.34 0.26
C VAL A 149 -8.63 4.69 1.47
N LEU A 150 -7.30 4.63 1.49
CA LEU A 150 -6.55 4.05 2.61
C LEU A 150 -6.78 4.78 3.93
N THR A 151 -7.13 6.06 3.93
CA THR A 151 -7.42 6.80 5.17
C THR A 151 -8.64 6.26 5.93
N THR A 152 -9.50 5.47 5.28
CA THR A 152 -10.64 4.80 5.93
C THR A 152 -10.26 3.54 6.71
N VAL A 153 -9.03 3.04 6.52
CA VAL A 153 -8.51 1.85 7.22
C VAL A 153 -7.99 2.25 8.60
N PRO A 154 -8.37 1.53 9.67
CA PRO A 154 -7.84 1.79 11.00
C PRO A 154 -6.31 1.76 11.05
N GLY A 155 -5.69 2.69 11.76
CA GLY A 155 -4.24 2.80 11.88
C GLY A 155 -3.56 3.54 10.75
N VAL A 156 -4.25 3.86 9.65
CA VAL A 156 -3.68 4.57 8.51
C VAL A 156 -3.84 6.09 8.66
N LYS A 157 -2.76 6.83 8.44
CA LYS A 157 -2.73 8.28 8.28
C LYS A 157 -1.90 8.63 7.05
N LEU A 158 -2.44 9.51 6.22
CA LEU A 158 -1.76 10.07 5.07
C LEU A 158 -1.23 11.47 5.42
N ARG A 159 -0.01 11.79 4.99
CA ARG A 159 0.59 13.12 5.05
C ARG A 159 1.11 13.50 3.67
N GLU A 160 0.79 14.69 3.22
CA GLU A 160 1.21 15.24 1.94
C GLU A 160 1.89 16.60 2.13
N THR A 161 2.83 16.94 1.25
CA THR A 161 3.56 18.21 1.34
C THR A 161 2.90 19.35 0.58
N GLY A 162 1.81 19.10 -0.15
CA GLY A 162 1.14 20.10 -0.97
C GLY A 162 -0.06 19.53 -1.74
N GLY A 163 -0.24 20.03 -2.95
CA GLY A 163 -1.30 19.62 -3.86
C GLY A 163 -1.02 18.30 -4.57
N MET A 164 -1.67 18.09 -5.71
CA MET A 164 -1.49 16.89 -6.54
C MET A 164 -0.03 16.71 -6.95
N GLY A 165 0.47 15.46 -6.90
CA GLY A 165 1.86 15.14 -7.21
C GLY A 165 2.87 15.52 -6.13
N SER A 166 2.43 16.04 -4.99
CA SER A 166 3.30 16.30 -3.85
C SER A 166 3.79 15.01 -3.20
N ASP A 167 4.88 15.11 -2.47
CA ASP A 167 5.43 13.96 -1.76
C ASP A 167 4.48 13.51 -0.67
N MET A 168 4.33 12.19 -0.56
CA MET A 168 3.39 11.54 0.32
C MET A 168 4.12 10.64 1.31
N GLN A 169 3.74 10.73 2.58
CA GLN A 169 4.13 9.78 3.61
C GLN A 169 2.90 9.05 4.15
N LEU A 170 2.97 7.75 4.15
CA LEU A 170 1.94 6.91 4.74
C LEU A 170 2.39 6.47 6.13
N MET A 171 1.50 6.59 7.10
CA MET A 171 1.68 6.04 8.45
C MET A 171 0.74 4.85 8.63
N LEU A 172 1.21 3.82 9.31
CA LEU A 172 0.43 2.65 9.67
C LEU A 172 0.80 2.18 11.09
N ASP A 173 -0.16 2.22 12.00
CA ASP A 173 0.00 1.78 13.40
C ASP A 173 1.25 2.38 14.09
N GLY A 174 1.47 3.70 13.92
CA GLY A 174 2.58 4.43 14.52
C GLY A 174 3.92 4.32 13.81
N PHE A 175 4.00 3.54 12.74
CA PHE A 175 5.15 3.52 11.84
C PHE A 175 4.92 4.44 10.64
N THR A 176 5.97 5.15 10.22
CA THR A 176 5.91 6.16 9.17
C THR A 176 6.69 5.78 7.93
N GLY A 177 6.24 6.23 6.77
CA GLY A 177 7.00 6.23 5.52
C GLY A 177 7.59 4.87 5.15
N LYS A 178 8.89 4.74 5.26
CA LYS A 178 9.66 3.56 4.79
C LYS A 178 9.43 2.27 5.59
N HIS A 179 8.81 2.36 6.76
CA HIS A 179 8.42 1.18 7.55
C HIS A 179 7.22 0.42 6.97
N VAL A 180 6.45 1.06 6.07
CA VAL A 180 5.32 0.46 5.37
C VAL A 180 5.71 0.23 3.92
N LYS A 181 5.51 -0.99 3.43
CA LYS A 181 5.86 -1.35 2.05
C LYS A 181 4.61 -1.46 1.18
N ILE A 182 4.73 -0.95 -0.04
CA ILE A 182 3.65 -0.95 -1.04
C ILE A 182 3.95 -2.00 -2.09
N PHE A 183 2.93 -2.78 -2.41
CA PHE A 183 2.96 -3.81 -3.45
C PHE A 183 1.82 -3.58 -4.45
N ILE A 184 2.04 -3.93 -5.70
CA ILE A 184 1.00 -4.07 -6.71
C ILE A 184 1.03 -5.51 -7.20
N ASP A 185 -0.08 -6.24 -7.05
CA ASP A 185 -0.20 -7.66 -7.40
C ASP A 185 0.89 -8.55 -6.75
N GLY A 186 1.32 -8.21 -5.53
CA GLY A 186 2.36 -8.92 -4.80
C GLY A 186 3.80 -8.57 -5.22
N VAL A 187 4.02 -7.56 -6.06
CA VAL A 187 5.34 -7.08 -6.48
C VAL A 187 5.68 -5.80 -5.73
N PRO A 188 6.84 -5.71 -5.06
CA PRO A 188 7.24 -4.49 -4.36
C PRO A 188 7.41 -3.31 -5.33
N GLN A 189 6.98 -2.12 -4.90
CA GLN A 189 7.02 -0.89 -5.70
C GLN A 189 8.23 -0.02 -5.37
N GLU A 190 9.29 -0.57 -4.77
CA GLU A 190 10.52 0.17 -4.53
C GLU A 190 11.16 0.59 -5.87
N GLY A 191 11.40 1.90 -6.04
CA GLY A 191 12.02 2.45 -7.25
C GLY A 191 11.09 2.61 -8.46
N ALA A 192 9.77 2.48 -8.31
CA ALA A 192 8.81 2.62 -9.43
C ALA A 192 8.65 4.06 -9.96
N GLY A 193 9.22 5.05 -9.28
CA GLY A 193 9.16 6.47 -9.66
C GLY A 193 7.89 7.18 -9.16
N THR A 194 7.91 8.51 -9.23
CA THR A 194 6.88 9.40 -8.67
C THR A 194 5.49 9.20 -9.31
N ALA A 195 5.43 8.86 -10.59
CA ALA A 195 4.17 8.74 -11.31
C ALA A 195 3.24 7.63 -10.77
N LEU A 196 3.80 6.58 -10.16
CA LEU A 196 3.06 5.45 -9.59
C LEU A 196 2.84 5.56 -8.08
N ASN A 197 3.05 6.71 -7.47
CA ASN A 197 2.71 6.94 -6.07
C ASN A 197 1.19 6.79 -5.83
N LEU A 198 0.80 6.29 -4.66
CA LEU A 198 -0.61 5.97 -4.34
C LEU A 198 -1.56 7.16 -4.49
N ASN A 199 -1.10 8.38 -4.24
CA ASN A 199 -1.90 9.60 -4.41
C ASN A 199 -2.09 10.01 -5.88
N ASN A 200 -1.36 9.39 -6.81
CA ASN A 200 -1.51 9.58 -8.26
C ASN A 200 -2.33 8.47 -8.93
N LEU A 201 -2.55 7.34 -8.25
CA LEU A 201 -3.30 6.21 -8.80
C LEU A 201 -4.81 6.41 -8.55
N PRO A 202 -5.66 6.46 -9.61
CA PRO A 202 -7.11 6.59 -9.44
C PRO A 202 -7.72 5.35 -8.79
N VAL A 203 -8.83 5.51 -8.08
CA VAL A 203 -9.50 4.41 -7.35
C VAL A 203 -9.90 3.24 -8.25
N ASN A 204 -10.25 3.49 -9.51
CA ASN A 204 -10.61 2.46 -10.48
C ASN A 204 -9.41 1.75 -11.15
N PHE A 205 -8.17 2.09 -10.75
CA PHE A 205 -6.97 1.33 -11.12
C PHE A 205 -6.94 -0.07 -10.52
N ALA A 206 -7.56 -0.26 -9.35
CA ALA A 206 -7.50 -1.50 -8.61
C ALA A 206 -8.91 -2.04 -8.27
N GLU A 207 -8.99 -3.34 -8.01
CA GLU A 207 -10.20 -4.01 -7.54
C GLU A 207 -10.35 -3.91 -6.03
N ARG A 208 -9.24 -4.04 -5.31
CA ARG A 208 -9.19 -3.96 -3.86
C ARG A 208 -7.81 -3.54 -3.36
N ILE A 209 -7.78 -3.07 -2.12
CA ILE A 209 -6.55 -2.83 -1.37
C ILE A 209 -6.53 -3.78 -0.18
N GLU A 210 -5.40 -4.43 0.04
CA GLU A 210 -5.16 -5.31 1.17
C GLU A 210 -4.13 -4.64 2.09
N VAL A 211 -4.48 -4.43 3.34
CA VAL A 211 -3.60 -3.80 4.35
C VAL A 211 -3.29 -4.81 5.43
N TYR A 212 -2.04 -5.24 5.51
CA TYR A 212 -1.50 -6.11 6.55
C TYR A 212 -0.81 -5.25 7.60
N ARG A 213 -1.32 -5.22 8.82
CA ARG A 213 -0.88 -4.33 9.89
C ARG A 213 0.09 -5.04 10.84
N GLY A 214 1.28 -4.48 10.99
CA GLY A 214 2.35 -5.00 11.83
C GLY A 214 2.98 -6.26 11.26
N VAL A 215 2.59 -7.45 11.74
CA VAL A 215 3.17 -8.71 11.28
C VAL A 215 2.65 -9.11 9.91
N VAL A 216 3.56 -9.36 8.97
CA VAL A 216 3.25 -9.56 7.54
C VAL A 216 3.50 -11.02 7.12
N PRO A 217 2.58 -11.62 6.33
CA PRO A 217 2.79 -12.95 5.76
C PRO A 217 4.11 -13.07 4.99
N VAL A 218 4.77 -14.21 5.14
CA VAL A 218 6.04 -14.51 4.45
C VAL A 218 5.92 -14.38 2.92
N GLY A 219 4.75 -14.65 2.36
CA GLY A 219 4.50 -14.55 0.92
C GLY A 219 4.78 -13.17 0.29
N PHE A 220 4.94 -12.10 1.09
CA PHE A 220 5.40 -10.80 0.59
C PHE A 220 6.93 -10.65 0.63
N GLY A 221 7.67 -11.49 1.37
CA GLY A 221 9.14 -11.45 1.44
C GLY A 221 9.69 -10.06 1.76
N THR A 222 9.11 -9.39 2.75
CA THR A 222 9.38 -7.98 3.03
C THR A 222 10.10 -7.76 4.35
N ASP A 223 10.84 -6.67 4.42
CA ASP A 223 11.48 -6.10 5.60
C ASP A 223 10.62 -4.99 6.27
N ALA A 224 9.32 -4.95 6.00
CA ALA A 224 8.41 -3.98 6.62
C ALA A 224 8.26 -4.22 8.12
N LEU A 225 8.34 -3.16 8.93
CA LEU A 225 8.03 -3.17 10.37
C LEU A 225 6.58 -2.77 10.65
N GLY A 226 6.07 -1.79 9.90
CA GLY A 226 4.71 -1.25 10.07
C GLY A 226 3.65 -2.13 9.43
N GLY A 227 3.96 -2.74 8.30
CA GLY A 227 3.03 -3.54 7.54
C GLY A 227 3.20 -3.43 6.03
N VAL A 228 2.25 -4.02 5.31
CA VAL A 228 2.21 -4.06 3.85
C VAL A 228 0.85 -3.58 3.35
N ILE A 229 0.90 -2.76 2.30
CA ILE A 229 -0.27 -2.41 1.50
C ILE A 229 -0.11 -3.05 0.13
N ASN A 230 -1.01 -3.97 -0.21
CA ASN A 230 -1.03 -4.64 -1.49
C ASN A 230 -2.22 -4.17 -2.31
N ILE A 231 -1.95 -3.51 -3.42
CA ILE A 231 -2.95 -3.09 -4.40
C ILE A 231 -3.17 -4.26 -5.34
N VAL A 232 -4.39 -4.74 -5.42
CA VAL A 232 -4.74 -5.83 -6.32
C VAL A 232 -5.50 -5.25 -7.50
N THR A 233 -4.88 -5.37 -8.69
CA THR A 233 -5.48 -4.91 -9.92
C THR A 233 -6.60 -5.84 -10.38
N ASN A 234 -7.29 -5.51 -11.47
CA ASN A 234 -8.46 -6.24 -11.91
C ASN A 234 -8.22 -7.74 -12.05
N GLN A 235 -9.17 -8.53 -11.52
CA GLN A 235 -9.17 -9.97 -11.73
C GLN A 235 -9.62 -10.29 -13.16
N ARG A 236 -9.13 -11.42 -13.65
CA ARG A 236 -9.51 -11.95 -14.95
C ARG A 236 -11.03 -12.12 -15.06
N LYS A 237 -11.63 -11.46 -16.06
CA LYS A 237 -13.02 -11.69 -16.50
C LYS A 237 -13.01 -12.43 -17.85
N LEU A 238 -13.93 -13.38 -18.05
CA LEU A 238 -14.17 -13.95 -19.37
C LEU A 238 -14.93 -12.91 -20.21
N GLY A 239 -14.48 -12.71 -21.46
CA GLY A 239 -15.05 -11.71 -22.36
C GLY A 239 -14.23 -10.43 -22.37
N TRP A 240 -14.86 -9.33 -22.73
CA TRP A 240 -14.21 -8.03 -22.80
C TRP A 240 -14.81 -7.04 -21.80
N PHE A 241 -14.04 -6.05 -21.42
CA PHE A 241 -14.52 -4.91 -20.63
C PHE A 241 -13.81 -3.62 -21.08
N ALA A 242 -14.50 -2.50 -20.89
CA ALA A 242 -13.96 -1.16 -21.05
C ALA A 242 -14.47 -0.27 -19.92
N ASP A 243 -13.57 0.42 -19.26
CA ASP A 243 -13.83 1.37 -18.18
C ASP A 243 -13.13 2.68 -18.51
N ALA A 244 -13.89 3.76 -18.63
CA ALA A 244 -13.32 5.06 -18.92
C ALA A 244 -13.91 6.10 -17.98
N SER A 245 -13.09 7.04 -17.50
CA SER A 245 -13.56 8.14 -16.69
C SER A 245 -12.76 9.40 -16.92
N TYR A 246 -13.43 10.54 -16.77
CA TYR A 246 -12.84 11.86 -16.77
C TYR A 246 -13.37 12.68 -15.60
N SER A 247 -12.49 13.44 -14.97
CA SER A 247 -12.81 14.33 -13.87
C SER A 247 -12.17 15.69 -14.09
N TYR A 248 -12.92 16.73 -13.75
CA TYR A 248 -12.47 18.13 -13.76
C TYR A 248 -12.83 18.80 -12.44
N GLY A 249 -12.01 19.74 -11.98
CA GLY A 249 -12.29 20.48 -10.75
C GLY A 249 -11.37 21.62 -10.46
N SER A 250 -11.43 22.11 -9.23
CA SER A 250 -10.66 23.24 -8.71
C SER A 250 -9.17 23.11 -9.03
N PHE A 251 -8.49 24.25 -9.15
CA PHE A 251 -7.06 24.37 -9.45
C PHE A 251 -6.71 23.81 -10.84
N ASN A 252 -7.65 23.91 -11.79
CA ASN A 252 -7.51 23.38 -13.16
C ASN A 252 -7.11 21.89 -13.15
N THR A 253 -7.76 21.12 -12.26
CA THR A 253 -7.41 19.71 -12.06
C THR A 253 -8.14 18.83 -13.06
N HIS A 254 -7.39 18.04 -13.84
CA HIS A 254 -7.90 17.08 -14.80
C HIS A 254 -7.41 15.68 -14.43
N LYS A 255 -8.30 14.68 -14.47
CA LYS A 255 -7.93 13.27 -14.32
C LYS A 255 -8.65 12.44 -15.37
N SER A 256 -7.89 11.69 -16.14
CA SER A 256 -8.41 10.75 -17.14
C SER A 256 -7.99 9.34 -16.78
N PHE A 257 -8.86 8.38 -17.03
CA PHE A 257 -8.58 6.97 -16.82
C PHE A 257 -9.26 6.13 -17.88
N VAL A 258 -8.53 5.15 -18.42
CA VAL A 258 -9.05 4.14 -19.34
C VAL A 258 -8.48 2.78 -18.95
N ASN A 259 -9.35 1.79 -18.84
CA ASN A 259 -8.95 0.39 -18.67
C ASN A 259 -9.76 -0.47 -19.66
N PHE A 260 -9.06 -1.19 -20.50
CA PHE A 260 -9.64 -2.08 -21.50
C PHE A 260 -8.97 -3.44 -21.44
N GLY A 261 -9.75 -4.52 -21.50
CA GLY A 261 -9.21 -5.86 -21.52
C GLY A 261 -10.12 -6.87 -22.17
N GLN A 262 -9.51 -7.96 -22.65
CA GLN A 262 -10.23 -9.07 -23.23
C GLN A 262 -9.57 -10.40 -22.91
N SER A 263 -10.39 -11.38 -22.59
CA SER A 263 -10.01 -12.75 -22.35
C SER A 263 -10.74 -13.67 -23.34
N PHE A 264 -9.99 -14.39 -24.14
CA PHE A 264 -10.52 -15.30 -25.16
C PHE A 264 -10.70 -16.72 -24.59
N LYS A 265 -11.59 -17.50 -25.21
CA LYS A 265 -11.83 -18.90 -24.85
C LYS A 265 -10.60 -19.81 -25.05
N ASN A 266 -9.69 -19.44 -25.94
CA ASN A 266 -8.44 -20.16 -26.16
C ASN A 266 -7.37 -19.88 -25.10
N GLY A 267 -7.65 -19.04 -24.13
CA GLY A 267 -6.76 -18.65 -23.03
C GLY A 267 -5.88 -17.46 -23.32
N LEU A 268 -5.86 -16.89 -24.54
CA LEU A 268 -5.20 -15.60 -24.77
C LEU A 268 -5.92 -14.50 -24.02
N LEU A 269 -5.17 -13.58 -23.42
CA LEU A 269 -5.72 -12.40 -22.77
C LEU A 269 -4.78 -11.21 -22.92
N TYR A 270 -5.37 -10.02 -22.94
CA TYR A 270 -4.64 -8.76 -22.88
C TYR A 270 -5.41 -7.71 -22.08
N GLU A 271 -4.69 -6.78 -21.53
CA GLU A 271 -5.22 -5.66 -20.75
C GLU A 271 -4.37 -4.41 -21.02
N ILE A 272 -5.03 -3.27 -21.17
CA ILE A 272 -4.40 -1.95 -21.30
C ILE A 272 -5.03 -1.06 -20.27
N ASN A 273 -4.21 -0.44 -19.43
CA ASN A 273 -4.59 0.52 -18.43
C ASN A 273 -3.82 1.82 -18.68
N ALA A 274 -4.51 2.94 -18.74
CA ALA A 274 -3.88 4.24 -18.90
C ALA A 274 -4.56 5.27 -18.00
N PHE A 275 -3.76 6.16 -17.43
CA PHE A 275 -4.28 7.31 -16.70
C PHE A 275 -3.40 8.54 -16.89
N GLN A 276 -4.01 9.70 -16.68
CA GLN A 276 -3.37 10.99 -16.69
C GLN A 276 -3.95 11.84 -15.57
N ASN A 277 -3.07 12.59 -14.88
CA ASN A 277 -3.45 13.61 -13.92
C ASN A 277 -2.74 14.92 -14.30
N PHE A 278 -3.45 16.03 -14.16
CA PHE A 278 -2.93 17.38 -14.34
C PHE A 278 -3.55 18.29 -13.29
N SER A 279 -2.76 19.19 -12.72
CA SER A 279 -3.25 20.28 -11.88
C SER A 279 -2.26 21.44 -11.89
N ASP A 280 -2.77 22.67 -11.93
CA ASP A 280 -1.95 23.86 -11.70
C ASP A 280 -1.59 24.02 -10.20
N ASN A 281 -2.29 23.33 -9.29
CA ASN A 281 -2.13 23.42 -7.84
C ASN A 281 -2.10 24.87 -7.33
N ASN A 282 -2.75 25.78 -8.03
CA ASN A 282 -2.72 27.23 -7.83
C ASN A 282 -3.71 27.70 -6.75
N TYR A 283 -3.83 26.92 -5.67
CA TYR A 283 -4.66 27.28 -4.53
C TYR A 283 -4.04 28.42 -3.70
N TYR A 284 -4.88 29.06 -2.89
CA TYR A 284 -4.46 30.13 -2.00
C TYR A 284 -3.87 29.60 -0.70
N ILE A 285 -2.89 30.33 -0.20
CA ILE A 285 -2.27 30.13 1.10
C ILE A 285 -2.22 31.45 1.88
N ASP A 286 -2.21 31.36 3.21
CA ASP A 286 -2.03 32.48 4.11
C ASP A 286 -0.68 32.38 4.81
N TYR A 287 0.23 33.30 4.49
CA TYR A 287 1.58 33.29 5.07
C TYR A 287 2.17 34.69 5.13
N TYR A 288 3.18 34.90 5.96
CA TYR A 288 3.97 36.13 5.92
C TYR A 288 4.93 36.12 4.74
N VAL A 289 5.35 37.28 4.29
CA VAL A 289 6.23 37.44 3.13
C VAL A 289 7.49 38.19 3.52
N THR A 290 8.63 37.76 3.01
CA THR A 290 9.84 38.57 2.94
C THR A 290 9.70 39.45 1.70
N GLU A 291 9.38 40.73 1.90
CA GLU A 291 9.26 41.71 0.83
C GLU A 291 10.65 42.13 0.34
N PHE A 292 10.82 42.31 -0.95
CA PHE A 292 12.04 42.87 -1.53
C PHE A 292 11.82 44.37 -1.77
N SER A 293 12.82 45.20 -1.44
CA SER A 293 12.83 46.63 -1.77
C SER A 293 12.93 46.83 -3.28
N ASP A 294 12.46 47.98 -3.77
CA ASP A 294 12.45 48.32 -5.19
C ASP A 294 13.87 48.35 -5.80
N ASP A 295 14.90 48.65 -4.99
CA ASP A 295 16.30 48.57 -5.39
C ASP A 295 16.86 47.15 -5.44
N GLY A 296 16.09 46.14 -4.99
CA GLY A 296 16.49 44.73 -4.95
C GLY A 296 17.61 44.41 -3.94
N ILE A 297 17.94 45.32 -3.03
CA ILE A 297 19.05 45.18 -2.08
C ILE A 297 18.55 44.70 -0.73
N SER A 298 17.52 45.36 -0.19
CA SER A 298 16.99 45.07 1.15
C SER A 298 15.92 44.01 1.13
N GLU A 299 15.80 43.32 2.26
CA GLU A 299 14.75 42.34 2.53
C GLU A 299 14.07 42.71 3.85
N ASN A 300 12.76 42.80 3.86
CA ASN A 300 11.98 43.07 5.05
C ASN A 300 11.00 41.93 5.32
N THR A 301 10.97 41.43 6.53
CA THR A 301 10.08 40.34 6.95
C THR A 301 9.29 40.74 8.18
N ASP A 302 8.02 41.08 7.98
CA ASP A 302 7.07 41.25 9.07
C ASP A 302 6.20 40.00 9.21
N LYS A 303 6.49 39.21 10.25
CA LYS A 303 5.76 37.95 10.52
C LYS A 303 4.33 38.19 11.03
N THR A 304 3.98 39.38 11.42
CA THR A 304 2.62 39.75 11.88
C THR A 304 1.69 40.05 10.70
N LYS A 305 2.25 40.37 9.54
CA LYS A 305 1.51 40.72 8.31
C LYS A 305 1.29 39.47 7.49
N ILE A 306 0.09 38.93 7.53
CA ILE A 306 -0.29 37.73 6.77
C ILE A 306 -0.94 38.15 5.46
N TYR A 307 -0.45 37.57 4.37
CA TYR A 307 -0.94 37.77 3.01
C TYR A 307 -1.72 36.55 2.54
N HIS A 308 -2.79 36.78 1.80
CA HIS A 308 -3.54 35.75 1.09
C HIS A 308 -3.06 35.67 -0.36
N MET A 309 -2.30 34.61 -0.70
CA MET A 309 -1.54 34.54 -1.96
C MET A 309 -1.78 33.25 -2.69
N LYS A 310 -1.74 33.37 -4.00
CA LYS A 310 -1.90 32.22 -4.89
C LYS A 310 -0.55 31.55 -5.18
N ARG A 311 -0.50 30.22 -5.16
CA ARG A 311 0.68 29.47 -5.63
C ARG A 311 0.84 29.66 -7.14
N PHE A 312 2.09 29.69 -7.64
CA PHE A 312 2.38 30.07 -9.05
C PHE A 312 3.39 29.13 -9.73
N ASN A 313 4.19 28.34 -9.00
CA ASN A 313 5.17 27.39 -9.53
C ASN A 313 4.96 25.99 -8.91
N ASP A 314 3.74 25.42 -9.06
CA ASP A 314 3.37 24.15 -8.43
C ASP A 314 2.60 23.20 -9.37
N ARG A 315 2.69 23.45 -10.69
CA ARG A 315 2.03 22.60 -11.70
C ARG A 315 2.54 21.18 -11.62
N PHE A 316 1.61 20.25 -11.73
CA PHE A 316 1.90 18.83 -11.82
C PHE A 316 1.19 18.20 -13.00
N HIS A 317 1.90 17.37 -13.75
CA HIS A 317 1.36 16.55 -14.81
C HIS A 317 2.01 15.18 -14.76
N ASN A 318 1.21 14.09 -14.78
CA ASN A 318 1.73 12.76 -15.00
C ASN A 318 0.79 11.91 -15.84
N GLU A 319 1.39 10.96 -16.53
CA GLU A 319 0.69 9.95 -17.30
C GLU A 319 1.35 8.58 -17.13
N ALA A 320 0.53 7.56 -17.21
CA ALA A 320 1.00 6.19 -17.23
C ALA A 320 0.19 5.34 -18.19
N VAL A 321 0.88 4.48 -18.92
CA VAL A 321 0.28 3.46 -19.77
C VAL A 321 0.88 2.12 -19.41
N SER A 322 0.04 1.16 -19.03
CA SER A 322 0.43 -0.20 -18.71
C SER A 322 -0.29 -1.16 -19.65
N GLY A 323 0.47 -2.01 -20.33
CA GLY A 323 -0.05 -3.07 -21.17
C GLY A 323 0.40 -4.44 -20.65
N LYS A 324 -0.51 -5.40 -20.65
CA LYS A 324 -0.22 -6.81 -20.33
C LYS A 324 -0.81 -7.70 -21.43
N ILE A 325 -0.05 -8.67 -21.89
CA ILE A 325 -0.50 -9.71 -22.83
C ILE A 325 0.00 -11.06 -22.35
N GLY A 326 -0.79 -12.09 -22.54
CA GLY A 326 -0.36 -13.41 -22.13
C GLY A 326 -1.38 -14.50 -22.33
N VAL A 327 -1.12 -15.60 -21.68
CA VAL A 327 -1.96 -16.80 -21.77
C VAL A 327 -2.37 -17.26 -20.37
N ALA A 328 -3.56 -17.80 -20.32
CA ALA A 328 -4.05 -18.48 -19.14
C ALA A 328 -4.60 -19.84 -19.47
N ASP A 329 -4.81 -20.68 -18.45
CA ASP A 329 -5.44 -22.01 -18.57
C ASP A 329 -4.68 -22.97 -19.46
N LYS A 330 -3.34 -22.89 -19.45
CA LYS A 330 -2.46 -23.84 -20.14
C LYS A 330 -2.01 -24.94 -19.19
N LYS A 331 -1.70 -26.12 -19.72
CA LYS A 331 -1.19 -27.24 -18.92
C LYS A 331 0.06 -26.87 -18.12
N TRP A 332 0.92 -26.02 -18.70
CA TRP A 332 2.21 -25.60 -18.15
C TRP A 332 2.16 -24.26 -17.37
N ALA A 333 1.09 -23.48 -17.53
CA ALA A 333 0.89 -22.24 -16.78
C ALA A 333 -0.60 -21.95 -16.58
N ASP A 334 -1.02 -21.71 -15.35
CA ASP A 334 -2.37 -21.18 -15.09
C ASP A 334 -2.48 -19.74 -15.55
N ARG A 335 -1.36 -19.00 -15.45
CA ARG A 335 -1.22 -17.64 -15.97
C ARG A 335 0.24 -17.37 -16.31
N LEU A 336 0.50 -16.87 -17.51
CA LEU A 336 1.77 -16.27 -17.90
C LEU A 336 1.46 -14.95 -18.59
N MET A 337 1.99 -13.84 -18.05
CA MET A 337 1.79 -12.50 -18.61
C MET A 337 3.13 -11.84 -18.84
N LEU A 338 3.26 -11.23 -20.00
CA LEU A 338 4.27 -10.23 -20.32
C LEU A 338 3.62 -8.86 -20.19
N GLY A 339 4.25 -7.97 -19.48
CA GLY A 339 3.76 -6.63 -19.26
C GLY A 339 4.82 -5.59 -19.53
N PHE A 340 4.36 -4.38 -19.81
CA PHE A 340 5.20 -3.20 -19.77
C PHE A 340 4.41 -2.05 -19.16
N THR A 341 5.11 -1.14 -18.49
CA THR A 341 4.53 0.12 -18.04
C THR A 341 5.47 1.26 -18.44
N TYR A 342 4.90 2.26 -19.07
CA TYR A 342 5.55 3.53 -19.35
C TYR A 342 4.92 4.59 -18.47
N THR A 343 5.73 5.45 -17.86
CA THR A 343 5.25 6.60 -17.09
C THR A 343 6.06 7.83 -17.44
N HIS A 344 5.41 8.98 -17.40
CA HIS A 344 6.06 10.28 -17.51
C HIS A 344 5.49 11.22 -16.44
N PHE A 345 6.30 12.14 -15.94
CA PHE A 345 5.84 13.19 -15.03
C PHE A 345 6.62 14.49 -15.26
N TYR A 346 5.94 15.60 -14.98
CA TYR A 346 6.50 16.94 -14.85
C TYR A 346 5.95 17.56 -13.56
N LYS A 347 6.83 18.19 -12.78
CA LYS A 347 6.49 18.80 -11.49
C LYS A 347 7.26 20.09 -11.30
N GLU A 348 6.55 21.20 -11.16
CA GLU A 348 7.09 22.44 -10.62
C GLU A 348 7.22 22.33 -9.10
N ILE A 349 8.20 23.01 -8.52
CA ILE A 349 8.49 22.95 -7.09
C ILE A 349 8.38 24.36 -6.54
N GLN A 350 7.27 24.65 -5.85
CA GLN A 350 6.96 25.99 -5.35
C GLN A 350 7.72 26.36 -4.08
N ASN A 351 7.99 25.40 -3.21
CA ASN A 351 8.57 25.67 -1.90
C ASN A 351 9.53 24.56 -1.47
N GLY A 352 10.44 24.91 -0.56
CA GLY A 352 11.31 23.96 0.11
C GLY A 352 10.59 23.11 1.15
N VAL A 353 11.34 22.54 2.07
CA VAL A 353 10.80 21.73 3.20
C VAL A 353 9.96 22.57 4.18
N LEU A 354 10.09 23.88 4.15
CA LEU A 354 9.30 24.86 4.92
C LEU A 354 8.67 25.89 3.98
N GLN A 355 7.49 26.41 4.35
CA GLN A 355 6.74 27.40 3.57
C GLN A 355 7.50 28.71 3.32
N LYS A 356 8.45 29.06 4.19
CA LYS A 356 9.25 30.31 4.07
C LYS A 356 10.18 30.33 2.86
N VAL A 357 10.54 29.16 2.31
CA VAL A 357 11.45 29.04 1.15
C VAL A 357 10.61 28.90 -0.11
N VAL A 358 10.74 29.84 -1.02
CA VAL A 358 9.92 29.98 -2.22
C VAL A 358 10.78 29.83 -3.46
N PHE A 359 10.37 28.98 -4.37
CA PHE A 359 10.99 28.77 -5.69
C PHE A 359 10.03 29.22 -6.79
N GLY A 360 10.56 29.88 -7.82
CA GLY A 360 9.80 30.41 -8.92
C GLY A 360 10.00 29.69 -10.25
N GLU A 361 11.12 29.01 -10.41
CA GLU A 361 11.50 28.36 -11.68
C GLU A 361 11.97 26.92 -11.50
N LYS A 362 12.21 26.49 -10.25
CA LYS A 362 12.67 25.14 -9.93
C LYS A 362 11.63 24.10 -10.35
N HIS A 363 12.07 23.07 -11.08
CA HIS A 363 11.18 22.01 -11.54
C HIS A 363 11.91 20.68 -11.71
N ARG A 364 11.12 19.60 -11.86
CA ARG A 364 11.59 18.23 -12.05
C ARG A 364 10.71 17.55 -13.10
N HIS A 365 11.32 16.72 -13.94
CA HIS A 365 10.58 15.85 -14.85
C HIS A 365 11.30 14.51 -15.02
N GLY A 366 10.59 13.52 -15.53
CA GLY A 366 11.18 12.21 -15.73
C GLY A 366 10.24 11.20 -16.32
N PHE A 367 10.78 10.05 -16.66
CA PHE A 367 10.00 8.92 -17.17
C PHE A 367 10.54 7.60 -16.64
N SER A 368 9.68 6.58 -16.66
CA SER A 368 10.06 5.21 -16.32
C SER A 368 9.58 4.25 -17.40
N PHE A 369 10.38 3.21 -17.66
CA PHE A 369 10.02 2.07 -18.48
C PHE A 369 10.19 0.79 -17.68
N ILE A 370 9.11 0.02 -17.52
CA ILE A 370 9.03 -1.11 -16.61
C ILE A 370 8.48 -2.34 -17.32
N PRO A 371 9.31 -3.14 -18.04
CA PRO A 371 8.93 -4.46 -18.48
C PRO A 371 8.74 -5.41 -17.30
N SER A 372 7.79 -6.33 -17.39
CA SER A 372 7.45 -7.28 -16.35
C SER A 372 7.05 -8.65 -16.89
N LEU A 373 7.27 -9.67 -16.07
CA LEU A 373 6.87 -11.05 -16.31
C LEU A 373 6.17 -11.59 -15.08
N GLU A 374 4.97 -12.16 -15.26
CA GLU A 374 4.21 -12.86 -14.23
C GLU A 374 3.99 -14.31 -14.66
N TYR A 375 4.31 -15.26 -13.77
CA TYR A 375 4.04 -16.67 -13.94
C TYR A 375 3.31 -17.22 -12.72
N ARG A 376 2.27 -18.01 -12.96
CA ARG A 376 1.56 -18.78 -11.93
C ARG A 376 1.27 -20.18 -12.41
N LYS A 377 1.49 -21.15 -11.53
CA LYS A 377 1.10 -22.54 -11.75
C LYS A 377 0.71 -23.18 -10.43
N ARG A 378 -0.50 -23.73 -10.38
CA ARG A 378 -0.96 -24.58 -9.28
C ARG A 378 -0.65 -26.05 -9.60
N ASN A 379 -0.44 -26.81 -8.56
CA ASN A 379 -0.12 -28.23 -8.66
C ASN A 379 1.03 -28.47 -9.66
N LEU A 380 2.08 -27.64 -9.58
CA LEU A 380 3.28 -27.78 -10.42
C LEU A 380 4.02 -29.05 -10.01
N TRP A 381 4.13 -30.02 -10.95
CA TRP A 381 4.74 -31.35 -10.80
C TRP A 381 4.04 -32.26 -9.80
N VAL A 382 3.65 -31.74 -8.58
CA VAL A 382 2.97 -32.51 -7.55
C VAL A 382 1.70 -31.80 -7.08
N GLU A 383 0.69 -32.58 -6.69
CA GLU A 383 -0.56 -32.03 -6.15
C GLU A 383 -0.29 -31.24 -4.86
N GLY A 384 -0.85 -30.05 -4.75
CA GLY A 384 -0.69 -29.14 -3.61
C GLY A 384 0.46 -28.15 -3.73
N LEU A 385 1.39 -28.29 -4.70
CA LEU A 385 2.47 -27.33 -4.92
C LEU A 385 2.03 -26.21 -5.87
N ASP A 386 1.84 -25.01 -5.36
CA ASP A 386 1.53 -23.81 -6.12
C ASP A 386 2.77 -22.90 -6.20
N VAL A 387 3.15 -22.48 -7.39
CA VAL A 387 4.30 -21.60 -7.61
C VAL A 387 3.86 -20.32 -8.30
N MET A 388 4.35 -19.19 -7.80
CA MET A 388 4.21 -17.87 -8.39
C MET A 388 5.58 -17.21 -8.52
N ALA A 389 5.85 -16.63 -9.67
CA ALA A 389 7.06 -15.86 -9.93
C ALA A 389 6.69 -14.55 -10.64
N ASN A 390 7.19 -13.44 -10.14
CA ASN A 390 7.06 -12.14 -10.76
C ASN A 390 8.45 -11.49 -10.85
N VAL A 391 8.73 -10.87 -11.99
CA VAL A 391 9.97 -10.13 -12.22
C VAL A 391 9.63 -8.83 -12.94
N ASN A 392 10.19 -7.72 -12.51
CA ASN A 392 10.21 -6.49 -13.28
C ASN A 392 11.60 -5.85 -13.29
N TYR A 393 11.85 -5.11 -14.34
CA TYR A 393 13.00 -4.24 -14.47
C TYR A 393 12.52 -2.81 -14.61
N ASN A 394 12.95 -1.93 -13.72
CA ASN A 394 12.58 -0.53 -13.75
C ASN A 394 13.77 0.33 -14.19
N HIS A 395 13.63 0.99 -15.33
CA HIS A 395 14.55 2.01 -15.80
C HIS A 395 13.86 3.37 -15.65
N ASN A 396 14.30 4.13 -14.67
CA ASN A 396 13.76 5.45 -14.32
C ASN A 396 14.80 6.53 -14.58
N ILE A 397 14.42 7.59 -15.27
CA ILE A 397 15.25 8.78 -15.49
C ILE A 397 14.52 9.99 -14.90
N THR A 398 15.24 10.76 -14.09
CA THR A 398 14.74 11.99 -13.48
C THR A 398 15.72 13.12 -13.73
N HIS A 399 15.21 14.26 -14.21
CA HIS A 399 15.94 15.51 -14.35
C HIS A 399 15.50 16.47 -13.25
N ASN A 400 16.47 16.98 -12.47
CA ASN A 400 16.26 18.05 -11.49
C ASN A 400 16.90 19.33 -12.05
N ILE A 401 16.11 20.40 -12.12
CA ILE A 401 16.50 21.67 -12.72
C ILE A 401 16.26 22.80 -11.72
N ASP A 402 17.35 23.48 -11.35
CA ASP A 402 17.41 24.62 -10.47
C ASP A 402 18.57 25.52 -10.90
N THR A 403 18.37 26.37 -11.90
CA THR A 403 19.41 27.18 -12.54
C THR A 403 19.10 28.68 -12.54
N ALA A 404 17.96 29.08 -12.00
CA ALA A 404 17.58 30.49 -11.95
C ALA A 404 18.49 31.29 -11.02
N SER A 405 18.91 32.49 -11.46
CA SER A 405 19.75 33.39 -10.67
C SER A 405 18.91 34.42 -9.90
N TYR A 406 17.73 34.00 -9.46
CA TYR A 406 16.78 34.83 -8.73
C TYR A 406 16.30 34.15 -7.46
N LYS A 407 16.06 34.94 -6.43
CA LYS A 407 15.29 34.55 -5.25
C LYS A 407 13.86 35.06 -5.42
N TYR A 408 12.88 34.23 -5.10
CA TYR A 408 11.46 34.56 -5.22
C TYR A 408 10.82 34.71 -3.83
N ASN A 409 9.73 35.47 -3.78
CA ASN A 409 8.83 35.47 -2.62
C ASN A 409 7.40 35.07 -3.03
N TRP A 410 6.50 34.93 -2.06
CA TRP A 410 5.12 34.52 -2.29
C TRP A 410 4.27 35.52 -3.08
N LEU A 411 4.70 36.78 -3.19
CA LEU A 411 4.04 37.78 -4.06
C LEU A 411 4.48 37.65 -5.53
N GLY A 412 5.36 36.69 -5.84
CA GLY A 412 5.94 36.56 -7.18
C GLY A 412 7.01 37.59 -7.49
N GLN A 413 7.42 38.41 -6.51
CA GLN A 413 8.55 39.32 -6.68
C GLN A 413 9.85 38.50 -6.75
N ARG A 414 10.81 38.98 -7.53
CA ARG A 414 12.12 38.33 -7.68
C ARG A 414 13.24 39.32 -7.43
N LYS A 415 14.29 38.79 -6.80
CA LYS A 415 15.54 39.52 -6.54
C LYS A 415 16.70 38.82 -7.23
N TYR A 416 17.50 39.50 -7.98
CA TYR A 416 18.69 38.94 -8.63
C TYR A 416 19.75 38.59 -7.59
N THR A 417 20.26 37.37 -7.61
CA THR A 417 21.25 36.89 -6.63
C THR A 417 22.68 36.92 -7.16
N GLY A 418 22.85 36.98 -8.48
CA GLY A 418 24.17 36.83 -9.13
C GLY A 418 24.74 35.40 -9.11
N VAL A 419 24.07 34.48 -8.43
CA VAL A 419 24.50 33.08 -8.32
C VAL A 419 23.38 32.20 -8.86
N PRO A 420 23.67 31.26 -9.78
CA PRO A 420 22.67 30.32 -10.28
C PRO A 420 22.14 29.37 -9.20
N GLY A 421 20.87 29.04 -9.29
CA GLY A 421 20.14 28.13 -8.41
C GLY A 421 19.39 28.86 -7.28
N GLU A 422 18.08 28.58 -7.17
CA GLU A 422 17.22 29.11 -6.12
C GLU A 422 17.52 28.45 -4.76
N GLN A 423 17.99 27.20 -4.77
CA GLN A 423 18.48 26.45 -3.62
C GLN A 423 19.91 25.97 -3.86
N SER A 424 20.12 25.29 -4.99
CA SER A 424 21.43 24.73 -5.35
C SER A 424 21.54 24.68 -6.87
N ASN A 425 22.60 25.26 -7.46
CA ASN A 425 22.78 25.22 -8.90
C ASN A 425 22.77 23.79 -9.43
N GLN A 426 21.67 23.36 -10.01
CA GLN A 426 21.46 22.00 -10.49
C GLN A 426 20.89 21.95 -11.91
N ASN A 427 21.44 21.09 -12.72
CA ASN A 427 20.84 20.56 -13.94
C ASN A 427 21.34 19.11 -14.03
N ASN A 428 20.64 18.21 -13.34
CA ASN A 428 21.12 16.86 -13.09
C ASN A 428 20.17 15.84 -13.70
N GLU A 429 20.74 14.84 -14.37
CA GLU A 429 20.05 13.66 -14.86
C GLU A 429 20.42 12.45 -13.99
N ALA A 430 19.49 11.95 -13.18
CA ALA A 430 19.63 10.73 -12.40
C ALA A 430 19.00 9.54 -13.11
N LYS A 431 19.77 8.51 -13.43
CA LYS A 431 19.34 7.24 -14.03
C LYS A 431 19.33 6.15 -12.98
N ASN A 432 18.15 5.63 -12.66
CA ASN A 432 17.98 4.52 -11.74
C ASN A 432 17.66 3.24 -12.53
N LYS A 433 18.31 2.14 -12.15
CA LYS A 433 18.07 0.81 -12.70
C LYS A 433 17.79 -0.15 -11.57
N ASN A 434 16.62 -0.76 -11.56
CA ASN A 434 16.18 -1.63 -10.48
C ASN A 434 15.61 -2.94 -11.04
N TRP A 435 16.07 -4.07 -10.51
CA TRP A 435 15.40 -5.36 -10.68
C TRP A 435 14.61 -5.67 -9.43
N ASN A 436 13.36 -6.05 -9.58
CA ASN A 436 12.55 -6.60 -8.50
C ASN A 436 12.03 -7.98 -8.94
N GLY A 437 12.27 -8.97 -8.11
CA GLY A 437 11.83 -10.34 -8.37
C GLY A 437 11.22 -10.96 -7.13
N THR A 438 10.10 -11.67 -7.29
CA THR A 438 9.46 -12.45 -6.23
C THR A 438 9.24 -13.88 -6.70
N LEU A 439 9.59 -14.84 -5.87
CA LEU A 439 9.30 -16.26 -6.08
C LEU A 439 8.60 -16.79 -4.84
N THR A 440 7.40 -17.33 -4.99
CA THR A 440 6.63 -17.93 -3.89
C THR A 440 6.24 -19.35 -4.24
N ALA A 441 6.56 -20.29 -3.39
CA ALA A 441 6.12 -21.68 -3.46
C ALA A 441 5.25 -21.99 -2.23
N ASN A 442 4.03 -22.43 -2.46
CA ASN A 442 3.07 -22.86 -1.44
C ASN A 442 2.83 -24.36 -1.59
N TYR A 443 3.12 -25.14 -0.56
CA TYR A 443 2.86 -26.57 -0.56
C TYR A 443 1.79 -26.94 0.47
N ARG A 444 0.64 -27.39 -0.03
CA ARG A 444 -0.49 -27.85 0.79
C ARG A 444 -0.36 -29.33 1.07
N ILE A 445 -0.38 -29.69 2.33
CA ILE A 445 -0.34 -31.07 2.79
C ILE A 445 -1.68 -31.38 3.45
N GLY A 446 -2.52 -32.14 2.75
CA GLY A 446 -3.90 -32.36 3.16
C GLY A 446 -4.70 -31.04 3.24
N HIS A 447 -5.61 -30.94 4.21
CA HIS A 447 -6.51 -29.80 4.36
C HIS A 447 -6.06 -28.78 5.43
N ALA A 448 -5.18 -29.21 6.33
CA ALA A 448 -4.84 -28.46 7.53
C ALA A 448 -3.47 -27.75 7.46
N HIS A 449 -2.58 -28.18 6.59
CA HIS A 449 -1.19 -27.75 6.60
C HIS A 449 -0.81 -27.01 5.33
N LEU A 450 -0.09 -25.90 5.47
CA LEU A 450 0.49 -25.16 4.35
C LEU A 450 1.91 -24.72 4.71
N VAL A 451 2.87 -25.11 3.87
CA VAL A 451 4.25 -24.60 3.93
C VAL A 451 4.40 -23.56 2.81
N THR A 452 4.93 -22.38 3.15
CA THR A 452 5.22 -21.32 2.17
C THR A 452 6.70 -21.00 2.23
N LEU A 453 7.37 -21.08 1.08
CA LEU A 453 8.70 -20.53 0.84
C LEU A 453 8.55 -19.31 -0.05
N ASN A 454 9.16 -18.20 0.34
CA ASN A 454 9.18 -17.00 -0.49
C ASN A 454 10.60 -16.43 -0.55
N HIS A 455 10.99 -15.91 -1.72
CA HIS A 455 12.22 -15.15 -1.92
C HIS A 455 11.93 -13.89 -2.69
N VAL A 456 12.44 -12.75 -2.21
CA VAL A 456 12.37 -11.45 -2.86
C VAL A 456 13.78 -10.91 -3.07
N LEU A 457 14.07 -10.55 -4.31
CA LEU A 457 15.27 -9.84 -4.72
C LEU A 457 14.89 -8.43 -5.15
N SER A 458 15.58 -7.42 -4.63
CA SER A 458 15.51 -6.04 -5.08
C SER A 458 16.92 -5.49 -5.30
N THR A 459 17.18 -4.92 -6.47
CA THR A 459 18.44 -4.25 -6.77
C THR A 459 18.19 -2.80 -7.09
N PHE A 460 19.18 -1.97 -6.87
CA PHE A 460 19.17 -0.55 -7.21
C PHE A 460 20.57 -0.14 -7.67
N GLU A 461 20.63 0.62 -8.77
CA GLU A 461 21.82 1.32 -9.22
C GLU A 461 21.40 2.72 -9.68
N ARG A 462 22.08 3.77 -9.19
CA ARG A 462 21.92 5.15 -9.64
C ARG A 462 23.23 5.69 -10.21
N THR A 463 23.14 6.28 -11.39
CA THR A 463 24.18 7.11 -11.98
C THR A 463 23.61 8.50 -12.24
N THR A 464 24.33 9.53 -11.81
CA THR A 464 23.88 10.91 -11.97
C THR A 464 24.90 11.68 -12.81
N ARG A 465 24.41 12.46 -13.78
CA ARG A 465 25.20 13.35 -14.61
C ARG A 465 24.73 14.79 -14.35
N SER A 466 25.67 15.67 -14.02
CA SER A 466 25.44 17.10 -13.92
C SER A 466 25.82 17.79 -15.23
N TYR A 467 24.98 18.73 -15.67
CA TYR A 467 25.21 19.58 -16.84
C TYR A 467 25.66 20.99 -16.46
N VAL A 468 25.80 21.28 -15.16
CA VAL A 468 26.29 22.55 -14.62
C VAL A 468 27.55 22.32 -13.79
N ALA A 469 28.40 23.34 -13.69
CA ALA A 469 29.56 23.30 -12.81
C ALA A 469 29.11 23.38 -11.34
N GLY A 470 29.68 22.53 -10.50
CA GLY A 470 29.28 22.39 -9.10
C GLY A 470 28.31 21.23 -8.92
N SER A 471 28.68 20.23 -8.17
CA SER A 471 27.84 19.11 -7.79
C SER A 471 26.91 19.52 -6.67
N SER A 472 25.85 18.74 -6.45
CA SER A 472 25.01 18.84 -5.25
C SER A 472 25.88 18.75 -3.99
N ARG A 473 25.66 19.65 -3.02
CA ARG A 473 26.27 19.54 -1.68
C ARG A 473 25.84 18.27 -0.96
N LEU A 474 24.68 17.70 -1.33
CA LEU A 474 24.08 16.53 -0.67
C LEU A 474 24.60 15.19 -1.17
N SER A 475 25.46 15.14 -2.21
CA SER A 475 26.00 13.89 -2.76
C SER A 475 27.16 14.12 -3.71
N ASP A 476 28.06 13.16 -3.78
CA ASP A 476 29.10 13.08 -4.83
C ASP A 476 28.61 12.17 -5.96
N PHE A 477 28.47 12.74 -7.17
CA PHE A 477 27.98 12.03 -8.34
C PHE A 477 28.98 11.07 -8.96
N SER A 478 30.27 11.23 -8.64
CA SER A 478 31.35 10.32 -9.12
C SER A 478 31.32 8.98 -8.40
N ILE A 479 30.74 8.92 -7.20
CA ILE A 479 30.67 7.71 -6.38
C ILE A 479 29.43 6.88 -6.78
N PRO A 480 29.60 5.60 -7.15
CA PRO A 480 28.49 4.74 -7.53
C PRO A 480 27.54 4.49 -6.35
N LYS A 481 26.25 4.50 -6.61
CA LYS A 481 25.18 4.23 -5.65
C LYS A 481 24.50 2.92 -6.00
N ARG A 482 24.76 1.87 -5.22
CA ARG A 482 24.24 0.52 -5.46
C ARG A 482 23.65 -0.08 -4.20
N SER A 483 22.53 -0.78 -4.36
CA SER A 483 21.95 -1.60 -3.29
C SER A 483 21.45 -2.91 -3.87
N ARG A 484 21.66 -4.00 -3.14
CA ARG A 484 21.08 -5.31 -3.43
C ARG A 484 20.49 -5.89 -2.15
N LYS A 485 19.20 -6.10 -2.14
CA LYS A 485 18.42 -6.61 -1.02
C LYS A 485 17.85 -7.98 -1.36
N ASN A 486 17.99 -8.94 -0.46
CA ASN A 486 17.38 -10.26 -0.52
C ASN A 486 16.63 -10.52 0.77
N VAL A 487 15.39 -10.97 0.66
CA VAL A 487 14.60 -11.45 1.80
C VAL A 487 14.06 -12.83 1.47
N THR A 488 14.46 -13.83 2.26
CA THR A 488 14.00 -15.22 2.12
C THR A 488 13.19 -15.59 3.36
N GLY A 489 11.98 -16.07 3.17
CA GLY A 489 11.10 -16.44 4.26
C GLY A 489 10.53 -17.83 4.10
N LEU A 490 10.40 -18.53 5.23
CA LEU A 490 9.75 -19.82 5.33
C LEU A 490 8.65 -19.72 6.39
N SER A 491 7.45 -20.21 6.08
CA SER A 491 6.37 -20.30 7.05
C SER A 491 5.66 -21.64 7.02
N TYR A 492 5.16 -22.04 8.17
CA TYR A 492 4.25 -23.16 8.32
C TYR A 492 2.95 -22.67 8.95
N ARG A 493 1.84 -22.94 8.26
CA ARG A 493 0.49 -22.63 8.72
C ARG A 493 -0.25 -23.92 9.04
N PHE A 494 -0.90 -23.92 10.19
CA PHE A 494 -1.75 -25.00 10.68
C PHE A 494 -3.18 -24.50 10.87
N MET A 495 -4.14 -25.11 10.18
CA MET A 495 -5.56 -24.74 10.18
C MET A 495 -6.42 -26.01 10.23
N PRO A 496 -6.48 -26.70 11.37
CA PRO A 496 -7.17 -27.98 11.50
C PRO A 496 -8.68 -27.85 11.42
N THR A 497 -9.22 -26.70 11.80
CA THR A 497 -10.65 -26.39 11.79
C THR A 497 -10.89 -24.95 11.32
N GLU A 498 -12.15 -24.60 11.04
CA GLU A 498 -12.53 -23.21 10.74
C GLU A 498 -12.44 -22.28 11.98
N LYS A 499 -12.28 -22.85 13.18
CA LYS A 499 -12.26 -22.07 14.42
C LYS A 499 -10.92 -21.38 14.70
N TRP A 500 -9.81 -21.91 14.21
CA TRP A 500 -8.52 -21.32 14.46
C TRP A 500 -7.49 -21.59 13.36
N ASN A 501 -6.57 -20.69 13.25
CA ASN A 501 -5.52 -20.67 12.26
C ASN A 501 -4.25 -20.14 12.94
N ALA A 502 -3.18 -20.89 12.87
CA ALA A 502 -1.89 -20.51 13.44
C ALA A 502 -0.80 -20.59 12.37
N THR A 503 0.12 -19.65 12.39
CA THR A 503 1.27 -19.60 11.47
C THR A 503 2.53 -19.27 12.26
N VAL A 504 3.60 -20.04 12.04
CA VAL A 504 4.95 -19.74 12.51
C VAL A 504 5.85 -19.51 11.33
N PHE A 505 6.84 -18.63 11.46
CA PHE A 505 7.69 -18.27 10.33
C PHE A 505 9.06 -17.76 10.73
N GLY A 506 10.02 -17.87 9.79
CA GLY A 506 11.33 -17.24 9.86
C GLY A 506 11.63 -16.48 8.58
N LYS A 507 12.39 -15.39 8.69
CA LYS A 507 12.84 -14.54 7.58
C LYS A 507 14.34 -14.30 7.69
N TYR A 508 15.06 -14.52 6.61
CA TYR A 508 16.48 -14.17 6.48
C TYR A 508 16.61 -12.95 5.59
N TYR A 509 17.28 -11.91 6.09
CA TYR A 509 17.53 -10.65 5.43
C TYR A 509 19.00 -10.54 5.07
N ASN A 510 19.29 -10.06 3.87
CA ASN A 510 20.63 -9.75 3.43
C ASN A 510 20.61 -8.50 2.56
N GLN A 511 21.49 -7.55 2.84
CA GLN A 511 21.65 -6.34 2.05
C GLN A 511 23.13 -6.03 1.83
N TYR A 512 23.46 -5.62 0.61
CA TYR A 512 24.71 -4.99 0.23
C TYR A 512 24.42 -3.59 -0.26
N ASN A 513 25.10 -2.59 0.29
CA ASN A 513 25.02 -1.20 -0.10
C ASN A 513 26.40 -0.68 -0.44
N GLU A 514 26.48 0.20 -1.44
CA GLU A 514 27.69 0.92 -1.84
C GLU A 514 27.28 2.33 -2.24
N GLY A 515 27.92 3.35 -1.66
CA GLY A 515 27.58 4.74 -1.96
C GLY A 515 28.45 5.76 -1.24
N PRO A 516 28.14 7.06 -1.45
CA PRO A 516 28.83 8.16 -0.79
C PRO A 516 28.47 8.24 0.69
N VAL A 517 29.47 8.47 1.53
CA VAL A 517 29.32 8.80 2.95
C VAL A 517 30.10 10.07 3.23
N SER A 518 29.46 11.06 3.81
CA SER A 518 30.14 12.30 4.22
C SER A 518 31.05 12.03 5.40
N GLN A 519 32.22 12.63 5.38
CA GLN A 519 33.16 12.68 6.50
C GLN A 519 33.11 14.00 7.27
N SER A 520 32.25 14.93 6.84
CA SER A 520 32.07 16.21 7.51
C SER A 520 31.12 16.06 8.73
N ASP A 521 31.39 16.86 9.78
CA ASP A 521 30.59 16.82 11.03
C ASP A 521 29.11 17.18 10.81
N ASP A 522 28.83 18.06 9.84
CA ASP A 522 27.50 18.48 9.43
C ASP A 522 26.78 17.44 8.55
N GLY A 523 27.47 16.34 8.19
CA GLY A 523 26.91 15.23 7.41
C GLY A 523 26.79 15.50 5.91
N ILE A 524 27.31 16.62 5.39
CA ILE A 524 27.34 16.96 3.96
C ILE A 524 28.74 17.38 3.49
N GLY A 525 29.04 17.12 2.20
CA GLY A 525 30.40 17.36 1.64
C GLY A 525 31.42 16.31 2.05
N ASN A 526 32.65 16.43 1.53
CA ASN A 526 33.81 15.54 1.79
C ASN A 526 33.44 14.04 1.72
N TYR A 527 32.83 13.62 0.60
CA TYR A 527 32.32 12.26 0.45
C TYR A 527 33.40 11.24 0.13
N ILE A 528 33.32 10.08 0.77
CA ILE A 528 34.09 8.90 0.41
C ILE A 528 33.19 7.76 -0.02
N GLN A 529 33.67 6.87 -0.86
CA GLN A 529 32.97 5.64 -1.20
C GLN A 529 33.04 4.65 -0.04
N MET A 530 31.89 4.17 0.41
CA MET A 530 31.80 3.13 1.44
C MET A 530 30.92 1.99 0.94
N SER A 531 31.23 0.77 1.34
CA SER A 531 30.38 -0.40 1.13
C SER A 531 30.07 -1.09 2.45
N GLN A 532 28.84 -1.57 2.57
CA GLN A 532 28.36 -2.27 3.76
C GLN A 532 27.60 -3.54 3.37
N LYS A 533 27.90 -4.63 4.09
CA LYS A 533 27.12 -5.88 4.02
C LYS A 533 26.45 -6.11 5.36
N THR A 534 25.15 -6.41 5.30
CA THR A 534 24.34 -6.67 6.48
C THR A 534 23.51 -7.92 6.26
N SER A 535 23.43 -8.75 7.30
CA SER A 535 22.50 -9.89 7.34
C SER A 535 21.87 -10.02 8.70
N ALA A 536 20.61 -10.46 8.74
CA ALA A 536 19.84 -10.62 9.95
C ALA A 536 18.86 -11.78 9.80
N PHE A 537 18.41 -12.33 10.94
CA PHE A 537 17.38 -13.36 10.98
C PHE A 537 16.25 -12.94 11.92
N GLY A 538 15.05 -12.82 11.37
CA GLY A 538 13.80 -12.55 12.08
C GLY A 538 12.92 -13.80 12.16
N TYR A 539 12.01 -13.81 13.11
CA TYR A 539 11.04 -14.88 13.30
C TYR A 539 9.78 -14.38 13.96
N GLY A 540 8.70 -15.13 13.80
CA GLY A 540 7.45 -14.73 14.40
C GLY A 540 6.37 -15.80 14.33
N ALA A 541 5.24 -15.46 14.94
CA ALA A 541 4.05 -16.27 14.96
C ALA A 541 2.80 -15.38 14.88
N ALA A 542 1.75 -15.89 14.24
CA ALA A 542 0.46 -15.24 14.20
C ALA A 542 -0.65 -16.28 14.34
N GLY A 543 -1.72 -15.90 15.03
CA GLY A 543 -2.85 -16.78 15.23
C GLY A 543 -4.18 -16.03 15.26
N THR A 544 -5.22 -16.69 14.76
CA THR A 544 -6.62 -16.25 14.85
C THR A 544 -7.44 -17.34 15.51
N TYR A 545 -8.27 -16.95 16.45
CA TYR A 545 -9.25 -17.82 17.10
C TYR A 545 -10.66 -17.20 16.98
N PHE A 546 -11.60 -17.97 16.45
CA PHE A 546 -13.00 -17.60 16.36
C PHE A 546 -13.73 -18.05 17.63
N ILE A 547 -13.90 -17.13 18.58
CA ILE A 547 -14.61 -17.35 19.86
C ILE A 547 -16.07 -17.67 19.54
N LEU A 548 -16.68 -16.89 18.65
CA LEU A 548 -17.99 -17.13 18.03
C LEU A 548 -17.83 -17.04 16.50
N LYS A 549 -18.84 -17.41 15.73
CA LYS A 549 -18.81 -17.30 14.27
C LYS A 549 -18.52 -15.85 13.77
N ASN A 550 -18.91 -14.87 14.57
CA ASN A 550 -18.82 -13.43 14.28
C ASN A 550 -17.90 -12.68 15.27
N LEU A 551 -17.22 -13.36 16.18
CA LEU A 551 -16.27 -12.80 17.13
C LEU A 551 -14.92 -13.50 16.98
N GLN A 552 -13.90 -12.77 16.54
CA GLN A 552 -12.55 -13.28 16.36
C GLN A 552 -11.53 -12.50 17.19
N ALA A 553 -10.55 -13.22 17.73
CA ALA A 553 -9.36 -12.64 18.35
C ALA A 553 -8.14 -13.03 17.54
N LYS A 554 -7.22 -12.10 17.34
CA LYS A 554 -5.95 -12.29 16.65
C LYS A 554 -4.80 -11.84 17.53
N LEU A 555 -3.75 -12.64 17.58
CA LEU A 555 -2.51 -12.30 18.27
C LEU A 555 -1.33 -12.58 17.33
N SER A 556 -0.40 -11.66 17.24
CA SER A 556 0.81 -11.85 16.45
C SER A 556 2.03 -11.24 17.14
N TYR A 557 3.17 -11.91 16.95
CA TYR A 557 4.49 -11.47 17.36
C TYR A 557 5.48 -11.65 16.22
N GLU A 558 6.36 -10.68 16.01
CA GLU A 558 7.48 -10.78 15.08
C GLU A 558 8.69 -10.03 15.63
N LYS A 559 9.84 -10.70 15.67
CA LYS A 559 11.13 -10.05 15.71
C LYS A 559 11.54 -9.75 14.27
N ALA A 560 11.30 -8.52 13.86
CA ALA A 560 11.50 -8.08 12.50
C ALA A 560 12.75 -7.19 12.35
N TYR A 561 13.28 -7.15 11.14
CA TYR A 561 14.35 -6.23 10.76
C TYR A 561 13.90 -5.42 9.55
N ARG A 562 14.20 -4.12 9.56
CA ARG A 562 14.04 -3.24 8.40
C ARG A 562 15.41 -2.81 7.87
N LEU A 563 15.62 -3.12 6.62
CA LEU A 563 16.82 -2.69 5.92
C LEU A 563 16.64 -1.24 5.44
N PRO A 564 17.67 -0.38 5.50
CA PRO A 564 17.56 0.98 4.96
C PRO A 564 17.09 1.00 3.51
N SER A 565 16.21 1.93 3.17
CA SER A 565 15.73 2.12 1.79
C SER A 565 16.77 2.88 0.95
N THR A 566 16.60 2.84 -0.37
CA THR A 566 17.49 3.56 -1.30
C THR A 566 17.46 5.07 -1.10
N ASP A 567 16.31 5.63 -0.72
CA ASP A 567 16.19 7.06 -0.44
C ASP A 567 16.91 7.44 0.86
N GLU A 568 16.86 6.57 1.89
CA GLU A 568 17.60 6.80 3.14
C GLU A 568 19.10 6.67 2.95
N LEU A 569 19.53 5.74 2.09
CA LEU A 569 20.96 5.52 1.80
C LEU A 569 21.54 6.57 0.88
N PHE A 570 20.79 7.06 -0.12
CA PHE A 570 21.34 7.86 -1.22
C PHE A 570 20.68 9.22 -1.41
N GLY A 571 19.58 9.52 -0.69
CA GLY A 571 18.82 10.74 -0.83
C GLY A 571 18.16 10.90 -2.22
N ASP A 572 17.65 12.10 -2.48
CA ASP A 572 17.13 12.49 -3.79
C ASP A 572 18.05 13.44 -4.57
N GLU A 573 19.19 13.79 -3.95
CA GLU A 573 20.23 14.70 -4.49
C GLU A 573 19.77 16.15 -4.64
N ASP A 574 18.65 16.51 -4.01
CA ASP A 574 18.03 17.83 -4.09
C ASP A 574 17.65 18.39 -2.71
N LEU A 575 16.71 17.77 -2.01
CA LEU A 575 16.20 18.22 -0.70
C LEU A 575 16.52 17.24 0.42
N GLU A 576 16.95 16.04 0.11
CA GLU A 576 17.20 14.95 1.05
C GLU A 576 18.64 14.45 0.93
N ALA A 577 19.37 14.51 2.04
CA ALA A 577 20.70 13.91 2.16
C ALA A 577 20.60 12.44 2.58
N GLY A 578 21.23 11.54 1.83
CA GLY A 578 21.31 10.11 2.15
C GLY A 578 22.51 9.77 3.04
N ARG A 579 22.43 8.59 3.71
CA ARG A 579 23.52 8.01 4.48
C ARG A 579 23.73 6.53 4.15
N ALA A 580 24.75 6.21 3.36
CA ALA A 580 24.99 4.84 2.92
C ALA A 580 25.46 3.87 4.04
N ASN A 581 25.83 4.38 5.22
CA ASN A 581 26.26 3.60 6.39
C ASN A 581 25.17 3.38 7.45
N LEU A 582 23.89 3.62 7.14
CA LEU A 582 22.81 3.35 8.08
C LEU A 582 22.73 1.87 8.44
N ARG A 583 22.51 1.60 9.73
CA ARG A 583 22.27 0.25 10.25
C ARG A 583 20.80 -0.14 10.11
N PRO A 584 20.49 -1.44 9.91
CA PRO A 584 19.11 -1.92 9.93
C PRO A 584 18.45 -1.69 11.29
N GLU A 585 17.19 -1.30 11.26
CA GLU A 585 16.36 -1.29 12.43
C GLU A 585 15.97 -2.72 12.84
N LYS A 586 15.88 -2.93 14.15
CA LYS A 586 15.43 -4.18 14.74
C LYS A 586 14.27 -3.92 15.67
N SER A 587 13.13 -4.58 15.46
CA SER A 587 11.91 -4.35 16.23
C SER A 587 11.28 -5.64 16.73
N ASP A 588 10.86 -5.64 18.00
CA ASP A 588 9.97 -6.62 18.56
C ASP A 588 8.53 -6.08 18.48
N ASN A 589 7.69 -6.70 17.65
CA ASN A 589 6.35 -6.25 17.30
C ASN A 589 5.30 -7.19 17.89
N VAL A 590 4.39 -6.67 18.70
CA VAL A 590 3.22 -7.41 19.21
C VAL A 590 1.95 -6.70 18.78
N ASN A 591 0.98 -7.46 18.26
CA ASN A 591 -0.36 -6.95 17.96
C ASN A 591 -1.40 -7.89 18.54
N PHE A 592 -2.40 -7.31 19.19
CA PHE A 592 -3.64 -8.00 19.57
C PHE A 592 -4.81 -7.30 18.88
N ASN A 593 -5.71 -8.05 18.27
CA ASN A 593 -6.88 -7.51 17.59
C ASN A 593 -8.12 -8.32 17.98
N LEU A 594 -9.21 -7.64 18.27
CA LEU A 594 -10.53 -8.22 18.54
C LEU A 594 -11.53 -7.63 17.55
N GLY A 595 -12.15 -8.49 16.75
CA GLY A 595 -13.16 -8.11 15.75
C GLY A 595 -14.50 -8.79 16.02
N TYR A 596 -15.57 -8.03 16.01
CA TYR A 596 -16.94 -8.51 16.22
C TYR A 596 -17.88 -7.99 15.14
N THR A 597 -18.57 -8.89 14.45
CA THR A 597 -19.43 -8.56 13.29
C THR A 597 -20.84 -9.15 13.43
N PRO A 598 -21.63 -8.74 14.46
CA PRO A 598 -22.99 -9.26 14.63
C PRO A 598 -23.95 -8.69 13.58
N ARG A 599 -25.02 -9.45 13.31
CA ARG A 599 -26.13 -9.04 12.44
C ARG A 599 -27.46 -9.31 13.14
N PHE A 600 -28.34 -8.31 13.12
CA PHE A 600 -29.65 -8.37 13.74
C PHE A 600 -30.71 -7.91 12.70
N GLY A 601 -31.32 -8.87 11.99
CA GLY A 601 -32.27 -8.54 10.92
C GLY A 601 -31.61 -7.70 9.82
N LYS A 602 -32.05 -6.45 9.64
CA LYS A 602 -31.51 -5.47 8.68
C LYS A 602 -30.32 -4.67 9.20
N HIS A 603 -29.94 -4.85 10.48
CA HIS A 603 -28.83 -4.13 11.10
C HIS A 603 -27.54 -4.93 10.96
N GLY A 604 -26.50 -4.31 10.42
CA GLY A 604 -25.14 -4.82 10.39
C GLY A 604 -24.26 -3.96 11.28
N LEU A 605 -23.46 -4.60 12.14
CA LEU A 605 -22.49 -3.91 12.98
C LEU A 605 -21.11 -4.54 12.77
N TYR A 606 -20.09 -3.71 12.63
CA TYR A 606 -18.68 -4.10 12.64
C TYR A 606 -17.98 -3.30 13.72
N MET A 607 -17.31 -4.00 14.61
CA MET A 607 -16.48 -3.42 15.67
C MET A 607 -15.11 -4.08 15.63
N GLU A 608 -14.06 -3.29 15.69
CA GLU A 608 -12.68 -3.76 15.76
C GLU A 608 -11.89 -2.90 16.74
N GLY A 609 -11.11 -3.56 17.58
CA GLY A 609 -10.14 -2.92 18.45
C GLY A 609 -8.79 -3.61 18.32
N SER A 610 -7.71 -2.83 18.23
CA SER A 610 -6.34 -3.35 18.20
C SER A 610 -5.48 -2.69 19.27
N LEU A 611 -4.64 -3.49 19.92
CA LEU A 611 -3.57 -3.05 20.81
C LEU A 611 -2.23 -3.30 20.12
N ILE A 612 -1.34 -2.34 20.19
CA ILE A 612 -0.10 -2.31 19.42
C ILE A 612 1.06 -2.02 20.37
N TYR A 613 2.10 -2.83 20.28
CA TYR A 613 3.36 -2.64 20.99
C TYR A 613 4.54 -2.87 20.06
N ARG A 614 5.50 -1.94 20.06
CA ARG A 614 6.76 -2.00 19.30
C ARG A 614 7.92 -1.59 20.19
N ASP A 615 9.03 -2.29 20.08
CA ASP A 615 10.31 -1.96 20.72
C ASP A 615 11.40 -1.98 19.64
N THR A 616 11.68 -0.82 19.06
CA THR A 616 12.57 -0.67 17.91
C THR A 616 13.90 -0.12 18.34
N LYS A 617 15.00 -0.79 17.98
CA LYS A 617 16.38 -0.35 18.15
C LYS A 617 16.96 0.08 16.81
N ASP A 618 17.98 0.94 16.85
CA ASP A 618 18.57 1.55 15.65
C ASP A 618 17.53 2.24 14.76
N TYR A 619 16.51 2.86 15.39
CA TYR A 619 15.38 3.51 14.70
C TYR A 619 15.89 4.58 13.74
N ILE A 620 15.56 4.46 12.46
CA ILE A 620 15.96 5.44 11.43
C ILE A 620 14.90 6.54 11.39
N ARG A 621 15.28 7.74 11.81
CA ARG A 621 14.43 8.92 11.73
C ARG A 621 14.91 9.87 10.63
N ARG A 622 13.98 10.63 10.11
CA ARG A 622 14.22 11.79 9.28
C ARG A 622 14.30 13.03 10.17
N GLY A 623 15.41 13.72 10.11
CA GLY A 623 15.58 15.04 10.70
C GLY A 623 15.49 16.14 9.65
N LEU A 624 15.49 17.38 10.11
CA LEU A 624 15.65 18.60 9.31
C LEU A 624 16.86 19.32 9.83
N ASP A 625 17.72 19.81 8.95
CA ASP A 625 18.89 20.60 9.28
C ASP A 625 19.02 21.80 8.35
N ASN A 626 19.85 22.77 8.76
CA ASN A 626 20.17 23.96 7.97
C ASN A 626 21.67 24.16 7.98
N VAL A 627 22.31 23.97 6.84
CA VAL A 627 23.73 24.18 6.66
C VAL A 627 23.98 25.22 5.57
N GLY A 628 24.63 26.32 5.94
CA GLY A 628 24.93 27.39 5.01
C GLY A 628 23.70 28.08 4.44
N GLY A 629 22.58 28.13 5.20
CA GLY A 629 21.32 28.73 4.77
C GLY A 629 20.42 27.81 3.94
N MET A 630 20.83 26.58 3.71
CA MET A 630 20.03 25.55 2.99
C MET A 630 19.34 24.62 3.99
N ASP A 631 18.01 24.62 3.98
CA ASP A 631 17.20 23.66 4.74
C ASP A 631 17.10 22.34 3.95
N PHE A 632 17.45 21.20 4.56
CA PHE A 632 17.37 19.87 3.93
C PHE A 632 16.95 18.80 4.94
N GLY A 633 16.42 17.68 4.41
CA GLY A 633 16.16 16.48 5.19
C GLY A 633 17.39 15.57 5.26
N PHE A 634 17.59 14.87 6.36
CA PHE A 634 18.62 13.85 6.53
C PHE A 634 18.11 12.65 7.30
N TYR A 635 18.85 11.53 7.23
CA TYR A 635 18.50 10.28 7.91
C TYR A 635 19.59 9.85 8.88
N GLU A 636 19.19 9.37 10.05
CA GLU A 636 20.12 8.89 11.09
C GLU A 636 19.52 7.73 11.88
N ASN A 637 20.40 6.86 12.44
CA ASN A 637 20.00 5.90 13.47
C ASN A 637 19.91 6.62 14.83
N HIS A 638 18.69 6.82 15.32
CA HIS A 638 18.44 7.58 16.57
C HIS A 638 18.63 6.74 17.84
N GLY A 639 18.64 5.41 17.76
CA GLY A 639 18.73 4.54 18.94
C GLY A 639 17.41 3.79 19.19
N ARG A 640 16.89 3.80 20.43
CA ARG A 640 15.74 2.97 20.81
C ARG A 640 14.44 3.77 20.92
N VAL A 641 13.40 3.31 20.22
CA VAL A 641 12.05 3.90 20.28
C VAL A 641 11.05 2.82 20.68
N LYS A 642 10.19 3.12 21.65
CA LYS A 642 9.05 2.28 22.01
C LYS A 642 7.75 2.92 21.56
N THR A 643 6.98 2.21 20.74
CA THR A 643 5.65 2.64 20.31
C THR A 643 4.59 1.80 21.03
N LYS A 644 3.64 2.47 21.65
CA LYS A 644 2.43 1.87 22.23
C LYS A 644 1.23 2.58 21.68
N GLY A 645 0.18 1.82 21.40
CA GLY A 645 -1.04 2.45 20.93
C GLY A 645 -2.21 1.51 20.78
N TYR A 646 -3.31 2.11 20.38
CA TYR A 646 -4.52 1.38 20.06
C TYR A 646 -5.25 2.07 18.92
N ASN A 647 -6.04 1.28 18.20
CA ASN A 647 -7.04 1.79 17.29
C ASN A 647 -8.38 1.10 17.51
N VAL A 648 -9.44 1.84 17.24
CA VAL A 648 -10.82 1.37 17.32
C VAL A 648 -11.53 1.74 16.03
N SER A 649 -12.27 0.79 15.47
CA SER A 649 -13.15 1.00 14.33
C SER A 649 -14.55 0.55 14.66
N LEU A 650 -15.53 1.38 14.33
CA LEU A 650 -16.94 1.08 14.44
C LEU A 650 -17.61 1.38 13.11
N ARG A 651 -18.38 0.42 12.59
CA ARG A 651 -19.21 0.63 11.42
C ARG A 651 -20.61 0.03 11.64
N TYR A 652 -21.60 0.82 11.38
CA TYR A 652 -23.00 0.42 11.43
C TYR A 652 -23.63 0.57 10.04
N SER A 653 -24.49 -0.35 9.68
CA SER A 653 -25.29 -0.26 8.47
C SER A 653 -26.73 -0.71 8.74
N TYR A 654 -27.67 -0.07 8.09
CA TYR A 654 -29.08 -0.45 8.14
C TYR A 654 -29.58 -0.77 6.75
N ALA A 655 -29.97 -2.03 6.56
CA ALA A 655 -30.35 -2.54 5.26
C ALA A 655 -29.31 -2.16 4.18
N ASN A 656 -29.77 -1.57 3.08
CA ASN A 656 -28.95 -1.12 1.96
C ASN A 656 -29.06 0.38 1.70
N TRP A 657 -29.64 1.15 2.62
CA TRP A 657 -29.86 2.59 2.40
C TRP A 657 -29.06 3.52 3.31
N PHE A 658 -28.43 3.01 4.37
CA PHE A 658 -27.64 3.81 5.28
C PHE A 658 -26.41 3.08 5.80
N SER A 659 -25.27 3.75 5.86
CA SER A 659 -24.07 3.31 6.58
C SER A 659 -23.41 4.45 7.33
N LEU A 660 -22.83 4.13 8.48
CA LEU A 660 -22.11 5.04 9.37
C LEU A 660 -20.82 4.35 9.79
N GLY A 661 -19.71 5.01 9.69
CA GLY A 661 -18.41 4.45 10.06
C GLY A 661 -17.54 5.45 10.79
N GLY A 662 -16.58 4.95 11.57
CA GLY A 662 -15.56 5.77 12.17
C GLY A 662 -14.39 4.97 12.67
N THR A 663 -13.21 5.58 12.67
CA THR A 663 -12.00 5.05 13.27
C THR A 663 -11.35 6.09 14.16
N PHE A 664 -10.79 5.64 15.27
CA PHE A 664 -9.97 6.46 16.15
C PHE A 664 -8.63 5.77 16.39
N ASN A 665 -7.54 6.54 16.35
CA ASN A 665 -6.18 6.04 16.46
C ASN A 665 -5.40 6.88 17.47
N SER A 666 -4.69 6.21 18.38
CA SER A 666 -3.78 6.85 19.34
C SER A 666 -2.51 6.03 19.47
N MET A 667 -1.36 6.62 19.13
CA MET A 667 -0.05 5.97 19.08
C MET A 667 1.00 6.88 19.72
N ASP A 668 1.72 6.39 20.72
CA ASP A 668 2.81 7.10 21.37
C ASP A 668 4.14 6.42 21.03
N ALA A 669 4.92 7.04 20.18
CA ALA A 669 6.31 6.65 19.87
C ALA A 669 7.24 7.45 20.80
N ILE A 670 7.83 6.79 21.78
CA ILE A 670 8.62 7.40 22.86
C ILE A 670 10.08 7.01 22.71
N ASP A 671 10.97 8.00 22.77
CA ASP A 671 12.41 7.79 22.86
C ASP A 671 12.76 7.02 24.16
N ARG A 672 13.52 5.93 24.00
CA ARG A 672 14.03 5.11 25.09
C ARG A 672 15.55 4.95 25.04
N GLU A 673 16.23 5.81 24.28
CA GLU A 673 17.67 5.86 24.30
C GLU A 673 18.14 6.66 25.53
N LYS A 674 18.92 5.98 26.40
CA LYS A 674 19.34 6.58 27.67
C LYS A 674 20.60 7.43 27.56
N ARG A 675 21.39 7.21 26.51
CA ARG A 675 22.69 7.87 26.33
C ARG A 675 22.69 8.67 25.03
N LEU A 676 23.43 9.76 24.99
CA LEU A 676 23.51 10.66 23.84
C LEU A 676 24.06 9.95 22.60
N ALA A 677 25.09 9.10 22.80
CA ALA A 677 25.64 8.25 21.76
C ALA A 677 26.14 6.93 22.36
N GLU A 678 26.29 5.91 21.52
CA GLU A 678 26.84 4.62 21.90
C GLU A 678 28.27 4.78 22.48
N GLY A 679 28.54 4.19 23.66
CA GLY A 679 29.82 4.27 24.36
C GLY A 679 30.01 5.54 25.22
N THR A 680 29.13 6.54 25.18
CA THR A 680 29.20 7.72 26.03
C THR A 680 28.48 7.48 27.39
N GLN A 681 28.92 8.19 28.43
CA GLN A 681 28.22 8.21 29.72
C GLN A 681 27.19 9.35 29.79
N GLN A 682 27.16 10.24 28.80
CA GLN A 682 26.27 11.39 28.76
C GLN A 682 24.81 10.95 28.58
N ALA A 683 23.94 11.42 29.45
CA ALA A 683 22.52 11.12 29.38
C ALA A 683 21.86 11.76 28.16
N SER A 684 20.96 11.04 27.51
CA SER A 684 20.13 11.58 26.41
C SER A 684 19.11 12.56 27.01
N LEU A 685 19.08 13.77 26.48
CA LEU A 685 18.10 14.79 26.86
C LEU A 685 16.70 14.50 26.33
N THR A 686 16.58 13.62 25.32
CA THR A 686 15.31 13.25 24.68
C THR A 686 14.66 12.01 25.28
N TYR A 687 15.34 11.39 26.28
CA TYR A 687 14.81 10.18 26.91
C TYR A 687 13.44 10.40 27.54
N GLY A 688 12.47 9.59 27.16
CA GLY A 688 11.10 9.68 27.68
C GLY A 688 10.17 10.59 26.87
N GLN A 689 10.72 11.39 25.96
CA GLN A 689 9.94 12.28 25.12
C GLN A 689 9.34 11.55 23.90
N ARG A 690 8.23 12.09 23.37
CA ARG A 690 7.64 11.61 22.13
C ARG A 690 8.50 12.00 20.93
N ILE A 691 8.69 11.07 19.98
CA ILE A 691 9.37 11.35 18.71
C ILE A 691 8.63 12.50 18.00
N PRO A 692 9.32 13.58 17.63
CA PRO A 692 8.69 14.76 17.06
C PRO A 692 8.25 14.55 15.61
N ASN A 693 7.47 15.49 15.09
CA ASN A 693 6.98 15.53 13.70
C ASN A 693 6.20 14.27 13.29
N GLN A 694 5.44 13.69 14.22
CA GLN A 694 4.58 12.54 13.97
C GLN A 694 3.18 12.76 14.55
N PRO A 695 2.10 12.71 13.76
CA PRO A 695 0.74 12.69 14.26
C PRO A 695 0.52 11.46 15.16
N TYR A 696 0.05 11.65 16.36
CA TYR A 696 -0.13 10.58 17.35
C TYR A 696 -1.60 10.31 17.71
N ARG A 697 -2.51 11.24 17.41
CA ARG A 697 -3.96 11.08 17.57
C ARG A 697 -4.67 11.59 16.33
N TYR A 698 -5.48 10.75 15.74
CA TYR A 698 -6.28 11.09 14.55
C TYR A 698 -7.50 10.19 14.45
N ALA A 699 -8.53 10.71 13.80
CA ALA A 699 -9.79 10.00 13.59
C ALA A 699 -10.33 10.29 12.20
N ASN A 700 -11.16 9.39 11.71
CA ASN A 700 -12.04 9.64 10.59
C ASN A 700 -13.46 9.18 10.92
N PHE A 701 -14.41 9.76 10.23
CA PHE A 701 -15.81 9.45 10.33
C PHE A 701 -16.43 9.56 8.95
N ASP A 702 -17.31 8.63 8.59
CA ASP A 702 -18.07 8.64 7.34
C ASP A 702 -19.55 8.29 7.58
N ALA A 703 -20.41 8.91 6.80
CA ALA A 703 -21.84 8.59 6.74
C ALA A 703 -22.31 8.57 5.30
N SER A 704 -23.02 7.53 4.90
CA SER A 704 -23.52 7.38 3.54
C SER A 704 -25.00 7.01 3.51
N PHE A 705 -25.72 7.65 2.63
CA PHE A 705 -27.13 7.38 2.31
C PHE A 705 -27.23 6.91 0.87
N TYR A 706 -28.09 5.91 0.62
CA TYR A 706 -28.28 5.28 -0.68
C TYR A 706 -29.77 5.24 -1.02
N TRP A 707 -30.15 5.82 -2.14
CA TRP A 707 -31.50 5.76 -2.70
C TRP A 707 -31.46 4.91 -3.97
N HIS A 708 -32.10 3.73 -3.88
CA HIS A 708 -32.16 2.77 -4.98
C HIS A 708 -33.35 3.08 -5.87
N ASP A 709 -33.21 2.72 -7.15
CA ASP A 709 -34.23 2.87 -8.20
C ASP A 709 -34.75 4.32 -8.39
N LEU A 710 -33.98 5.32 -7.92
CA LEU A 710 -34.32 6.73 -8.09
C LEU A 710 -34.19 7.12 -9.57
N PHE A 711 -35.24 7.71 -10.14
CA PHE A 711 -35.35 8.09 -11.56
C PHE A 711 -35.19 6.93 -12.55
N GLY A 712 -35.32 5.66 -12.13
CA GLY A 712 -35.29 4.49 -12.97
C GLY A 712 -34.78 3.23 -12.30
N LYS A 713 -35.28 2.07 -12.72
CA LYS A 713 -34.92 0.77 -12.16
C LYS A 713 -33.46 0.45 -12.37
N GLY A 714 -32.74 0.09 -11.29
CA GLY A 714 -31.31 -0.22 -11.27
C GLY A 714 -30.41 1.02 -11.21
N ASN A 715 -30.98 2.21 -10.98
CA ASN A 715 -30.22 3.43 -10.69
C ASN A 715 -30.00 3.57 -9.18
N MET A 716 -28.99 4.30 -8.78
CA MET A 716 -28.70 4.56 -7.38
C MET A 716 -28.12 5.97 -7.21
N LEU A 717 -28.73 6.75 -6.32
CA LEU A 717 -28.13 7.98 -5.81
C LEU A 717 -27.48 7.69 -4.47
N SER A 718 -26.25 8.16 -4.25
CA SER A 718 -25.60 8.11 -2.94
C SER A 718 -25.10 9.49 -2.54
N LEU A 719 -25.26 9.79 -1.26
CA LEU A 719 -24.68 10.97 -0.61
C LEU A 719 -23.77 10.46 0.49
N THR A 720 -22.49 10.83 0.40
CA THR A 720 -21.47 10.45 1.39
C THR A 720 -20.85 11.70 2.00
N TYR A 721 -20.84 11.73 3.31
CA TYR A 721 -20.10 12.69 4.11
C TYR A 721 -18.89 11.99 4.72
N ASP A 722 -17.69 12.59 4.57
CA ASP A 722 -16.44 12.13 5.19
C ASP A 722 -15.87 13.27 6.05
N SER A 723 -15.34 12.95 7.23
CA SER A 723 -14.61 13.92 8.04
C SER A 723 -13.33 13.34 8.62
N TYR A 724 -12.34 14.21 8.82
CA TYR A 724 -11.00 13.84 9.28
C TYR A 724 -10.58 14.77 10.39
N TYR A 725 -10.18 14.19 11.52
CA TYR A 725 -9.62 14.88 12.67
C TYR A 725 -8.15 14.54 12.84
N GLN A 726 -7.34 15.55 13.15
CA GLN A 726 -5.95 15.38 13.55
C GLN A 726 -5.68 16.28 14.76
N HIS A 727 -5.14 15.69 15.81
CA HIS A 727 -4.66 16.43 16.97
C HIS A 727 -3.33 17.13 16.62
N GLU A 728 -3.06 18.25 17.28
CA GLU A 728 -1.79 18.97 17.10
C GLU A 728 -0.58 18.12 17.48
N PHE A 729 0.56 18.38 16.85
CA PHE A 729 1.82 17.74 17.19
C PHE A 729 3.02 18.67 16.90
N PRO A 730 4.11 18.57 17.72
CA PRO A 730 5.27 19.45 17.57
C PRO A 730 6.17 19.02 16.41
N LEU A 731 6.87 19.99 15.79
CA LEU A 731 7.90 19.75 14.78
C LEU A 731 9.21 19.25 15.40
N TYR A 732 9.56 19.76 16.56
CA TYR A 732 10.76 19.45 17.34
C TYR A 732 10.40 18.77 18.66
N TRP A 733 11.39 18.35 19.45
CA TRP A 733 11.18 17.71 20.73
C TRP A 733 10.35 18.57 21.69
N GLU A 734 9.43 17.94 22.41
CA GLU A 734 8.41 18.62 23.22
C GLU A 734 9.02 19.48 24.33
N ASP A 735 10.06 18.98 25.01
CA ASP A 735 10.67 19.64 26.16
C ASP A 735 11.75 20.66 25.81
N PHE A 736 12.06 20.87 24.52
CA PHE A 736 13.04 21.85 24.08
C PHE A 736 12.39 23.08 23.46
N GLY A 737 12.98 24.23 23.77
CA GLY A 737 12.53 25.55 23.31
C GLY A 737 11.40 26.11 24.16
N ASP A 738 11.01 27.32 23.83
CA ASP A 738 9.94 28.07 24.50
C ASP A 738 8.57 27.47 24.12
N PRO A 739 7.72 27.07 25.09
CA PRO A 739 6.40 26.52 24.84
C PRO A 739 5.50 27.41 23.97
N ASP A 740 5.58 28.75 24.12
CA ASP A 740 4.71 29.72 23.47
C ASP A 740 5.08 29.97 21.99
N THR A 741 6.36 29.75 21.64
CA THR A 741 6.87 29.94 20.27
C THR A 741 7.14 28.63 19.52
N LYS A 742 6.77 27.50 20.11
CA LYS A 742 7.06 26.18 19.57
C LYS A 742 6.36 25.92 18.23
N ALA A 743 7.14 25.49 17.24
CA ALA A 743 6.63 25.09 15.95
C ALA A 743 5.77 23.82 16.07
N ARG A 744 4.48 23.93 15.77
CA ARG A 744 3.50 22.83 15.81
C ARG A 744 2.69 22.76 14.52
N VAL A 745 2.32 21.55 14.12
CA VAL A 745 1.20 21.36 13.19
C VAL A 745 -0.08 21.50 14.01
N PRO A 746 -1.00 22.42 13.66
CA PRO A 746 -2.18 22.70 14.47
C PRO A 746 -3.18 21.54 14.47
N GLN A 747 -4.03 21.51 15.49
CA GLN A 747 -5.22 20.69 15.49
C GLN A 747 -6.12 21.12 14.34
N GLN A 748 -6.74 20.17 13.65
CA GLN A 748 -7.58 20.47 12.50
C GLN A 748 -8.68 19.42 12.30
N PHE A 749 -9.78 19.87 11.69
CA PHE A 749 -10.95 19.06 11.41
C PHE A 749 -11.51 19.41 10.03
N SER A 750 -11.45 18.52 9.07
CA SER A 750 -11.94 18.75 7.72
C SER A 750 -13.16 17.92 7.39
N HIS A 751 -14.00 18.43 6.50
CA HIS A 751 -15.28 17.85 6.09
C HIS A 751 -15.37 17.79 4.58
N ASN A 752 -15.82 16.67 4.04
CA ASN A 752 -16.04 16.48 2.60
C ASN A 752 -17.45 15.97 2.36
N LEU A 753 -18.01 16.30 1.21
CA LEU A 753 -19.33 15.84 0.77
C LEU A 753 -19.25 15.34 -0.66
N THR A 754 -19.77 14.15 -0.91
CA THR A 754 -19.77 13.52 -2.23
C THR A 754 -21.17 13.08 -2.60
N LEU A 755 -21.68 13.53 -3.74
CA LEU A 755 -22.92 13.07 -4.36
C LEU A 755 -22.55 12.21 -5.57
N ASN A 756 -23.06 10.99 -5.66
CA ASN A 756 -22.82 10.12 -6.80
C ASN A 756 -24.12 9.51 -7.31
N TYR A 757 -24.39 9.66 -8.61
CA TYR A 757 -25.51 9.06 -9.28
C TYR A 757 -25.06 8.00 -10.27
N SER A 758 -25.44 6.77 -10.01
CA SER A 758 -25.12 5.58 -10.79
C SER A 758 -26.35 5.14 -11.58
N VAL A 759 -26.21 5.03 -12.91
CA VAL A 759 -27.30 4.75 -13.84
C VAL A 759 -27.04 3.40 -14.54
N ALA A 760 -28.12 2.74 -14.93
CA ALA A 760 -28.11 1.48 -15.66
C ALA A 760 -27.24 0.40 -14.98
N LYS A 761 -27.44 0.18 -13.68
CA LYS A 761 -26.71 -0.77 -12.84
C LYS A 761 -25.17 -0.50 -12.79
N GLY A 762 -24.78 0.77 -12.71
CA GLY A 762 -23.38 1.19 -12.62
C GLY A 762 -22.65 1.36 -13.94
N ARG A 763 -23.36 1.26 -15.08
CA ARG A 763 -22.76 1.48 -16.41
C ARG A 763 -22.33 2.93 -16.59
N TYR A 764 -23.11 3.88 -16.11
CA TYR A 764 -22.80 5.32 -16.13
C TYR A 764 -22.81 5.84 -14.70
N ASN A 765 -21.78 6.62 -14.33
CA ASN A 765 -21.69 7.22 -13.01
C ASN A 765 -21.33 8.71 -13.15
N PHE A 766 -22.02 9.54 -12.38
CA PHE A 766 -21.82 10.98 -12.29
C PHE A 766 -21.56 11.32 -10.83
N SER A 767 -20.43 11.92 -10.52
CA SER A 767 -20.06 12.27 -9.16
C SER A 767 -19.73 13.76 -9.06
N LEU A 768 -20.22 14.39 -7.99
CA LEU A 768 -19.86 15.74 -7.57
C LEU A 768 -19.28 15.64 -6.16
N GLU A 769 -18.15 16.31 -5.95
CA GLU A 769 -17.42 16.27 -4.68
C GLU A 769 -17.06 17.69 -4.24
N CYS A 770 -17.32 18.01 -2.98
CA CYS A 770 -16.79 19.17 -2.29
C CYS A 770 -15.83 18.71 -1.21
N ARG A 771 -14.57 19.10 -1.32
CA ARG A 771 -13.52 18.84 -0.32
C ARG A 771 -13.34 20.04 0.56
N ASN A 772 -13.04 19.78 1.83
CA ASN A 772 -12.83 20.83 2.84
C ASN A 772 -14.00 21.85 2.82
N LEU A 773 -15.20 21.37 3.07
CA LEU A 773 -16.45 22.12 2.96
C LEU A 773 -16.44 23.41 3.80
N THR A 774 -15.80 23.38 4.97
CA THR A 774 -15.69 24.50 5.90
C THR A 774 -14.56 25.46 5.58
N ASP A 775 -13.75 25.17 4.56
CA ASP A 775 -12.57 25.97 4.16
C ASP A 775 -11.53 26.12 5.29
N GLU A 776 -11.35 25.05 6.05
CA GLU A 776 -10.37 24.98 7.14
C GLU A 776 -8.93 25.08 6.61
N LYS A 777 -8.03 25.74 7.34
CA LYS A 777 -6.60 25.76 7.02
C LYS A 777 -5.96 24.43 7.43
N LEU A 778 -5.64 23.60 6.45
CA LEU A 778 -5.16 22.24 6.66
C LEU A 778 -3.64 22.14 6.49
N TYR A 779 -3.00 21.38 7.38
CA TYR A 779 -1.56 21.14 7.39
C TYR A 779 -1.28 19.66 7.71
N ASP A 780 -0.54 18.98 6.86
CA ASP A 780 0.02 17.67 7.21
C ASP A 780 1.46 17.77 7.70
N ASN A 781 2.15 18.82 7.29
CA ASN A 781 3.52 19.16 7.71
C ASN A 781 3.57 20.61 8.22
N TYR A 782 4.53 20.90 9.10
CA TYR A 782 4.66 22.22 9.68
C TYR A 782 4.80 23.29 8.58
N SER A 783 4.03 24.35 8.72
CA SER A 783 3.90 25.50 7.83
C SER A 783 3.41 25.24 6.40
N LEU A 784 3.40 24.01 5.91
CA LEU A 784 2.98 23.69 4.55
C LEU A 784 1.45 23.61 4.46
N GLN A 785 0.81 24.74 4.13
CA GLN A 785 -0.65 24.84 4.00
C GLN A 785 -1.13 24.06 2.75
N LYS A 786 -2.15 23.23 2.95
CA LYS A 786 -2.85 22.49 1.89
C LYS A 786 -3.94 23.35 1.24
N ALA A 787 -4.50 22.85 0.14
CA ALA A 787 -5.61 23.51 -0.53
C ALA A 787 -6.82 23.70 0.41
N GLY A 788 -7.45 24.86 0.32
CA GLY A 788 -8.74 25.17 0.94
C GLY A 788 -9.88 24.42 0.25
N ARG A 789 -11.09 24.97 0.29
CA ARG A 789 -12.29 24.34 -0.32
C ARG A 789 -12.10 24.12 -1.80
N ALA A 790 -12.47 22.91 -2.27
CA ALA A 790 -12.30 22.50 -3.65
C ALA A 790 -13.48 21.67 -4.15
N PHE A 791 -13.86 21.85 -5.41
CA PHE A 791 -14.98 21.17 -6.06
C PHE A 791 -14.49 20.34 -7.25
N TYR A 792 -15.06 19.14 -7.41
CA TYR A 792 -14.72 18.22 -8.49
C TYR A 792 -15.98 17.57 -9.05
N GLY A 793 -15.99 17.36 -10.38
CA GLY A 793 -16.97 16.55 -11.07
C GLY A 793 -16.29 15.38 -11.78
N LYS A 794 -16.90 14.19 -11.76
CA LYS A 794 -16.40 13.01 -12.47
C LYS A 794 -17.53 12.33 -13.24
N VAL A 795 -17.21 11.90 -14.46
CA VAL A 795 -18.04 11.03 -15.28
C VAL A 795 -17.27 9.73 -15.51
N ARG A 796 -17.95 8.58 -15.34
CA ARG A 796 -17.39 7.27 -15.62
C ARG A 796 -18.36 6.43 -16.43
N VAL A 797 -17.85 5.70 -17.40
CA VAL A 797 -18.60 4.77 -18.25
C VAL A 797 -17.93 3.40 -18.17
N TYR A 798 -18.73 2.36 -17.92
CA TYR A 798 -18.27 0.98 -17.87
C TYR A 798 -19.10 0.09 -18.78
N PHE A 799 -18.44 -0.64 -19.64
CA PHE A 799 -19.02 -1.68 -20.49
C PHE A 799 -18.27 -3.00 -20.28
N GLY A 800 -18.98 -4.13 -20.33
CA GLY A 800 -18.38 -5.44 -20.25
C GLY A 800 -19.38 -6.54 -20.60
N LYS A 801 -18.88 -7.68 -21.10
CA LYS A 801 -19.66 -8.85 -21.51
C LYS A 801 -19.17 -10.09 -20.78
#